data_dccaf70cc1cd20a74346bbb059958594
#
_entry.id   dccaf70cc1cd20a74346bbb059958594
#
_cell.length_a   1.000
_cell.length_b   1.000
_cell.length_c   1.000
_cell.angle_alpha   90.00
_cell.angle_beta   90.00
_cell.angle_gamma   90.00
#
_symmetry.space_group_name_H-M   'P 1'
#
loop_
_entity.id
_entity.type
_entity.pdbx_description
1 polymer ?
#
loop_
_entity_poly.entity_id
_entity_poly.type
_entity_poly.pdbx_seq_one_letter_code
_entity_poly.pdbx_strand_id
1 'polypeptide(L)'
;MRNIYLMSAALVLMTMSANAQSMKRINKEATAKTWVETATPQKAAKKIATRAGELEANQRYINYSYDESYVWPSGMKGAKGTLSLGTIFYNDAFKKYEGCKIAGARFFLTAPIGNSKVTICKIDDKGNVTNAIAEKEIATTQLHWNYVWFDEPYTIDTKDFYALLPFYNYTPEQVESEKPIGSSGTYVGPYGFLAFGDIYEDGRDETKWQWEPISAGYDGSNLMIQLIIEKEDGNFILHDLVMNKMAMVPFAKSDTKTGLAFTCHNDGRDNITNVKFGIEVDGKKMGSFTYDKTTAGDAFREITDADYSNIQVGLPIDKDWSIGEHEVTVYPVLVEGKEPEGDLTNDKLTTKFKVYKDNFDRTKNLVEFYACQMSKYTYFADQVLTKTAKAREDEDLAIVSIHGERQQVNEDGSVETLSDVFTVPEANKLANYSTPSDGSGAFNRYFYDNDVINYDKALTVNMAAQKPSDQDNVVGMLNTIINESAAYYPSFSTVSIDSKLDDATGKLSIKVMGKLINQYQKLIGDDARLTVYLTEDEVKGKQNTGGSIARPNFSHNHVLRKIVTGTLGDALQTNGNSYENDYEVELDDAWKSKNMHIIAFVSRPMKETEKDGKTALASAMNDLWVDNTNMVAVGDSDFTGISNIINWNDVKEVGRYTIDGQKLNAPTKGINLVKLSNGQTIKVIVK
;
A
#
# COMPACT_ATOMS: atom_id res chain seq x y z
N MET A 1 8.01 -16.20 13.67
CA MET A 1 7.31 -15.08 14.36
C MET A 1 7.81 -13.68 13.89
N ARG A 2 9.04 -13.53 13.41
CA ARG A 2 9.59 -12.22 12.98
C ARG A 2 9.09 -11.75 11.61
N ASN A 3 8.67 -12.66 10.73
CA ASN A 3 8.20 -12.33 9.35
C ASN A 3 6.70 -11.98 9.28
N ILE A 4 5.94 -12.18 10.35
CA ILE A 4 4.50 -11.91 10.37
C ILE A 4 4.21 -10.43 10.68
N TYR A 5 5.10 -9.74 11.40
CA TYR A 5 4.95 -8.31 11.71
C TYR A 5 5.18 -7.39 10.49
N LEU A 6 5.83 -7.89 9.44
CA LEU A 6 6.18 -7.09 8.25
C LEU A 6 5.02 -6.97 7.25
N MET A 7 4.10 -7.95 7.19
CA MET A 7 2.89 -7.85 6.34
C MET A 7 1.94 -6.72 6.80
N SER A 8 1.90 -6.40 8.08
CA SER A 8 1.04 -5.34 8.61
C SER A 8 1.52 -3.93 8.23
N ALA A 9 2.82 -3.73 8.00
CA ALA A 9 3.37 -2.43 7.61
C ALA A 9 3.12 -2.10 6.12
N ALA A 10 3.14 -3.10 5.24
CA ALA A 10 2.88 -2.91 3.81
C ALA A 10 1.39 -2.62 3.52
N LEU A 11 0.47 -3.20 4.29
CA LEU A 11 -0.97 -2.95 4.12
C LEU A 11 -1.40 -1.53 4.58
N VAL A 12 -0.69 -0.94 5.53
CA VAL A 12 -1.02 0.39 6.10
C VAL A 12 -0.63 1.54 5.17
N LEU A 13 0.30 1.32 4.23
CA LEU A 13 0.80 2.39 3.34
C LEU A 13 -0.04 2.63 2.06
N MET A 14 -1.04 1.79 1.76
CA MET A 14 -1.75 1.83 0.48
C MET A 14 -3.05 2.65 0.43
N THR A 15 -3.53 3.27 1.51
CA THR A 15 -4.89 3.83 1.55
C THR A 15 -5.02 5.33 1.82
N MET A 16 -4.00 6.14 1.65
CA MET A 16 -4.12 7.59 1.87
C MET A 16 -4.32 8.42 0.60
N SER A 17 -5.14 7.98 -0.36
CA SER A 17 -5.47 8.86 -1.48
C SER A 17 -6.77 8.54 -2.19
N ALA A 18 -7.88 8.98 -1.65
CA ALA A 18 -9.02 9.42 -2.47
C ALA A 18 -9.98 10.20 -1.57
N ASN A 19 -10.40 11.36 -2.03
CA ASN A 19 -11.46 12.22 -1.51
C ASN A 19 -11.11 13.37 -0.55
N ALA A 20 -9.94 13.98 -0.66
CA ALA A 20 -9.75 15.34 -0.16
C ALA A 20 -10.21 16.39 -1.21
N GLN A 21 -11.41 16.26 -1.76
CA GLN A 21 -11.99 17.32 -2.59
C GLN A 21 -12.86 18.26 -1.74
N SER A 22 -12.20 19.40 -1.43
CA SER A 22 -12.75 20.74 -1.25
C SER A 22 -14.05 20.92 -0.48
N MET A 23 -13.99 20.88 0.84
CA MET A 23 -14.88 21.75 1.62
C MET A 23 -14.26 23.14 1.68
N LYS A 24 -14.66 24.02 0.76
CA LYS A 24 -14.08 25.35 0.56
C LYS A 24 -14.24 26.33 1.72
N ARG A 25 -14.94 25.96 2.81
CA ARG A 25 -15.22 26.85 3.96
C ARG A 25 -14.85 26.27 5.32
N ILE A 26 -14.15 25.14 5.37
CA ILE A 26 -13.57 24.64 6.62
C ILE A 26 -12.06 24.82 6.50
N ASN A 27 -11.50 25.65 7.37
CA ASN A 27 -10.08 25.93 7.39
C ASN A 27 -9.30 24.68 7.83
N LYS A 28 -8.51 24.10 6.95
CA LYS A 28 -7.76 22.84 7.21
C LYS A 28 -6.53 23.00 8.10
N GLU A 29 -6.08 24.23 8.33
CA GLU A 29 -4.77 24.50 8.96
C GLU A 29 -4.88 25.16 10.35
N ALA A 30 -6.08 25.51 10.80
CA ALA A 30 -6.23 26.24 12.05
C ALA A 30 -6.35 25.29 13.24
N THR A 31 -5.54 25.53 14.25
CA THR A 31 -5.68 24.89 15.57
C THR A 31 -6.33 25.88 16.54
N ALA A 32 -7.43 25.51 17.17
CA ALA A 32 -8.11 26.36 18.16
C ALA A 32 -7.17 26.65 19.33
N LYS A 33 -6.97 27.94 19.67
CA LYS A 33 -6.10 28.35 20.78
C LYS A 33 -6.66 27.95 22.14
N THR A 34 -7.97 27.82 22.22
CA THR A 34 -8.69 27.51 23.45
C THR A 34 -8.77 26.02 23.76
N TRP A 35 -8.41 25.15 22.77
CA TRP A 35 -8.49 23.73 22.96
C TRP A 35 -7.53 23.19 24.00
N VAL A 36 -8.05 22.43 24.97
CA VAL A 36 -7.29 21.72 25.98
C VAL A 36 -7.77 20.29 26.12
N GLU A 37 -6.83 19.37 26.23
CA GLU A 37 -7.08 17.95 26.32
C GLU A 37 -6.25 17.30 27.41
N THR A 38 -6.68 16.16 27.93
CA THR A 38 -5.86 15.35 28.83
C THR A 38 -4.81 14.60 28.06
N ALA A 39 -3.54 14.58 28.49
CA ALA A 39 -2.43 13.96 27.79
C ALA A 39 -2.57 12.43 27.57
N THR A 40 -3.42 11.77 28.36
CA THR A 40 -3.71 10.33 28.25
C THR A 40 -5.20 10.08 28.41
N PRO A 41 -5.78 9.13 27.65
CA PRO A 41 -7.19 8.80 27.79
C PRO A 41 -7.47 8.22 29.18
N GLN A 42 -8.63 8.52 29.69
CA GLN A 42 -9.13 7.96 30.96
C GLN A 42 -10.10 6.83 30.66
N LYS A 43 -9.98 5.73 31.40
CA LYS A 43 -10.96 4.66 31.32
C LYS A 43 -12.30 5.16 31.83
N ALA A 44 -13.33 5.12 30.99
CA ALA A 44 -14.68 5.50 31.42
C ALA A 44 -15.14 4.57 32.56
N ALA A 45 -15.80 5.12 33.56
CA ALA A 45 -16.34 4.33 34.64
C ALA A 45 -17.37 3.32 34.07
N LYS A 46 -17.34 2.08 34.62
CA LYS A 46 -18.23 1.01 34.16
C LYS A 46 -19.70 1.50 34.22
N LYS A 47 -20.36 1.47 33.07
CA LYS A 47 -21.73 1.97 32.87
C LYS A 47 -22.70 1.36 33.89
N ILE A 48 -23.37 2.19 34.63
CA ILE A 48 -24.62 1.81 35.30
C ILE A 48 -25.68 1.99 34.22
N ALA A 49 -26.16 0.85 33.65
CA ALA A 49 -27.22 0.86 32.69
C ALA A 49 -28.47 1.50 33.32
N THR A 50 -28.80 2.71 32.91
CA THR A 50 -30.11 3.29 33.15
C THR A 50 -30.98 2.96 31.91
N ARG A 51 -32.23 2.58 32.12
CA ARG A 51 -33.24 2.23 31.11
C ARG A 51 -33.35 3.23 29.92
N ALA A 52 -32.85 4.43 30.09
CA ALA A 52 -32.87 5.51 29.09
C ALA A 52 -31.86 5.34 27.94
N GLY A 53 -30.98 4.35 28.00
CA GLY A 53 -29.88 4.14 27.02
C GLY A 53 -29.91 2.81 26.26
N GLU A 54 -30.93 1.96 26.51
CA GLU A 54 -31.09 0.73 25.73
C GLU A 54 -31.89 1.06 24.46
N LEU A 55 -31.29 0.72 23.30
CA LEU A 55 -31.97 0.84 22.01
C LEU A 55 -32.97 -0.28 21.83
N GLU A 56 -34.12 0.03 21.21
CA GLU A 56 -35.04 -0.98 20.70
C GLU A 56 -34.39 -1.80 19.57
N ALA A 57 -34.97 -2.97 19.27
CA ALA A 57 -34.37 -3.87 18.28
C ALA A 57 -34.32 -3.28 16.86
N ASN A 58 -35.22 -2.32 16.55
CA ASN A 58 -35.23 -1.57 15.29
C ASN A 58 -34.37 -0.29 15.31
N GLN A 59 -33.55 -0.07 16.36
CA GLN A 59 -32.70 1.09 16.52
C GLN A 59 -31.24 0.70 16.61
N ARG A 60 -30.34 1.60 16.13
CA ARG A 60 -28.89 1.45 16.22
C ARG A 60 -28.19 2.79 16.34
N TYR A 61 -26.96 2.77 16.86
CA TYR A 61 -26.08 3.94 16.81
C TYR A 61 -25.29 3.96 15.52
N ILE A 62 -25.02 5.18 15.05
CA ILE A 62 -24.06 5.48 14.01
C ILE A 62 -23.03 6.45 14.57
N ASN A 63 -21.76 6.11 14.46
CA ASN A 63 -20.68 6.90 15.09
C ASN A 63 -19.30 6.65 14.48
N TYR A 64 -18.33 7.47 14.87
CA TYR A 64 -16.91 7.30 14.56
C TYR A 64 -16.09 6.70 15.71
N SER A 65 -16.71 6.45 16.86
CA SER A 65 -16.02 6.00 18.05
C SER A 65 -16.37 4.55 18.38
N TYR A 66 -15.39 3.67 18.40
CA TYR A 66 -15.59 2.29 18.80
C TYR A 66 -15.42 2.04 20.28
N ASP A 67 -14.40 2.66 20.87
CA ASP A 67 -14.01 2.34 22.24
C ASP A 67 -14.55 3.39 23.21
N GLU A 68 -15.73 3.11 23.75
CA GLU A 68 -16.32 3.92 24.81
C GLU A 68 -15.59 3.76 26.15
N SER A 69 -14.68 2.80 26.29
CA SER A 69 -13.95 2.55 27.53
C SER A 69 -12.78 3.51 27.73
N TYR A 70 -12.33 4.19 26.67
CA TYR A 70 -11.27 5.19 26.74
C TYR A 70 -11.75 6.53 26.18
N VAL A 71 -11.77 7.53 27.04
CA VAL A 71 -12.24 8.88 26.73
C VAL A 71 -11.11 9.87 27.01
N TRP A 72 -10.93 10.80 26.10
CA TRP A 72 -10.06 11.96 26.29
C TRP A 72 -10.89 13.13 26.82
N PRO A 73 -10.81 13.46 28.12
CA PRO A 73 -11.46 14.65 28.66
C PRO A 73 -10.89 15.91 28.02
N SER A 74 -11.75 16.73 27.45
CA SER A 74 -11.39 17.89 26.65
C SER A 74 -12.27 19.07 26.93
N GLY A 75 -11.86 20.26 26.49
CA GLY A 75 -12.63 21.50 26.66
C GLY A 75 -12.05 22.67 25.89
N MET A 76 -12.73 23.81 25.97
CA MET A 76 -12.39 25.06 25.30
C MET A 76 -12.08 26.13 26.33
N LYS A 77 -10.91 26.04 26.96
CA LYS A 77 -10.48 26.94 28.04
C LYS A 77 -10.30 28.36 27.53
N GLY A 78 -10.98 29.31 28.16
CA GLY A 78 -10.90 30.73 27.82
C GLY A 78 -11.82 31.16 26.67
N ALA A 79 -12.45 30.24 25.97
CA ALA A 79 -13.47 30.56 24.99
C ALA A 79 -14.68 31.24 25.64
N LYS A 80 -15.33 32.14 24.93
CA LYS A 80 -16.45 32.94 25.43
C LYS A 80 -17.72 32.70 24.63
N GLY A 81 -18.83 32.84 25.31
CA GLY A 81 -20.15 32.69 24.72
C GLY A 81 -20.49 31.23 24.40
N THR A 82 -21.55 31.03 23.64
CA THR A 82 -22.02 29.70 23.29
C THR A 82 -21.26 29.18 22.10
N LEU A 83 -20.64 28.02 22.24
CA LEU A 83 -19.98 27.27 21.18
C LEU A 83 -20.88 26.16 20.69
N SER A 84 -20.73 25.79 19.41
CA SER A 84 -21.30 24.58 18.84
C SER A 84 -20.17 23.58 18.55
N LEU A 85 -20.33 22.33 18.99
CA LEU A 85 -19.36 21.26 18.82
C LEU A 85 -19.99 20.14 18.01
N GLY A 86 -19.39 19.75 16.90
CA GLY A 86 -20.00 18.84 15.95
C GLY A 86 -19.02 17.93 15.21
N THR A 87 -19.60 17.05 14.42
CA THR A 87 -18.91 16.07 13.59
C THR A 87 -19.60 15.96 12.22
N ILE A 88 -18.87 15.65 11.16
CA ILE A 88 -19.44 15.50 9.82
C ILE A 88 -19.60 14.02 9.49
N PHE A 89 -20.82 13.66 9.06
CA PHE A 89 -21.13 12.35 8.50
C PHE A 89 -21.50 12.49 7.02
N TYR A 90 -20.71 11.90 6.14
CA TYR A 90 -20.95 11.96 4.68
C TYR A 90 -22.12 11.08 4.25
N ASN A 91 -22.80 11.46 3.17
CA ASN A 91 -23.99 10.77 2.68
C ASN A 91 -23.74 9.30 2.29
N ASP A 92 -22.52 8.99 1.80
CA ASP A 92 -22.15 7.63 1.42
C ASP A 92 -22.35 6.62 2.55
N ALA A 93 -22.09 7.08 3.75
CA ALA A 93 -22.24 6.29 4.95
C ALA A 93 -23.72 6.01 5.32
N PHE A 94 -24.66 6.78 4.80
CA PHE A 94 -26.09 6.58 5.02
C PHE A 94 -26.77 5.73 3.94
N LYS A 95 -26.11 5.38 2.84
CA LYS A 95 -26.72 4.64 1.71
C LYS A 95 -27.42 3.36 2.14
N LYS A 96 -26.82 2.62 3.09
CA LYS A 96 -27.42 1.39 3.64
C LYS A 96 -28.61 1.65 4.58
N TYR A 97 -28.86 2.91 4.94
CA TYR A 97 -29.97 3.34 5.81
C TYR A 97 -30.99 4.21 5.09
N GLU A 98 -30.99 4.19 3.77
CA GLU A 98 -31.98 4.90 2.95
C GLU A 98 -33.39 4.54 3.40
N GLY A 99 -34.25 5.54 3.65
CA GLY A 99 -35.60 5.36 4.16
C GLY A 99 -35.73 5.11 5.67
N CYS A 100 -34.64 4.81 6.40
CA CYS A 100 -34.66 4.81 7.87
C CYS A 100 -34.80 6.24 8.40
N LYS A 101 -35.09 6.36 9.70
CA LYS A 101 -35.24 7.66 10.36
C LYS A 101 -34.06 7.96 11.27
N ILE A 102 -33.58 9.21 11.28
CA ILE A 102 -32.76 9.72 12.37
C ILE A 102 -33.70 10.10 13.49
N ALA A 103 -33.84 9.19 14.46
CA ALA A 103 -34.78 9.34 15.56
C ALA A 103 -34.22 10.14 16.73
N GLY A 104 -32.90 10.22 16.84
CA GLY A 104 -32.24 10.92 17.93
C GLY A 104 -30.73 11.03 17.78
N ALA A 105 -30.12 11.51 18.84
CA ALA A 105 -28.67 11.53 18.98
C ALA A 105 -28.26 11.31 20.45
N ARG A 106 -27.00 10.97 20.70
CA ARG A 106 -26.39 11.02 22.02
C ARG A 106 -25.00 11.64 21.94
N PHE A 107 -24.58 12.28 23.02
CA PHE A 107 -23.24 12.84 23.15
C PHE A 107 -22.66 12.57 24.54
N PHE A 108 -21.33 12.42 24.59
CA PHE A 108 -20.64 12.02 25.83
C PHE A 108 -20.02 13.22 26.52
N LEU A 109 -20.23 13.34 27.81
CA LEU A 109 -19.65 14.37 28.66
C LEU A 109 -18.83 13.76 29.80
N THR A 110 -17.71 14.41 30.11
CA THR A 110 -16.85 14.11 31.27
C THR A 110 -17.18 14.98 32.46
N ALA A 111 -18.01 16.02 32.29
CA ALA A 111 -18.67 16.82 33.31
C ALA A 111 -19.96 17.43 32.73
N PRO A 112 -21.00 17.70 33.54
CA PRO A 112 -22.21 18.38 33.08
C PRO A 112 -21.92 19.78 32.52
N ILE A 113 -22.61 20.16 31.43
CA ILE A 113 -22.47 21.46 30.77
C ILE A 113 -23.71 22.37 30.91
N GLY A 114 -24.63 22.01 31.77
CA GLY A 114 -25.88 22.74 31.96
C GLY A 114 -26.89 22.45 30.83
N ASN A 115 -27.55 23.51 30.35
CA ASN A 115 -28.48 23.40 29.21
C ASN A 115 -27.72 23.15 27.91
N SER A 116 -28.27 22.34 27.04
CA SER A 116 -27.72 22.12 25.71
C SER A 116 -28.83 21.92 24.68
N LYS A 117 -28.56 22.31 23.44
CA LYS A 117 -29.41 22.03 22.28
C LYS A 117 -28.63 21.16 21.31
N VAL A 118 -29.19 20.04 20.92
CA VAL A 118 -28.65 19.19 19.86
C VAL A 118 -29.36 19.55 18.56
N THR A 119 -28.59 19.77 17.52
CA THR A 119 -29.09 20.13 16.19
C THR A 119 -28.40 19.29 15.14
N ILE A 120 -29.12 18.90 14.10
CA ILE A 120 -28.56 18.27 12.89
C ILE A 120 -28.83 19.17 11.71
N CYS A 121 -27.78 19.61 11.02
CA CYS A 121 -27.87 20.37 9.79
C CYS A 121 -27.43 19.55 8.59
N LYS A 122 -27.91 19.91 7.40
CA LYS A 122 -27.37 19.43 6.14
C LYS A 122 -26.18 20.25 5.73
N ILE A 123 -25.28 19.60 4.97
CA ILE A 123 -24.20 20.26 4.24
C ILE A 123 -24.46 20.02 2.77
N ASP A 124 -24.41 21.06 1.95
CA ASP A 124 -24.58 21.00 0.51
C ASP A 124 -23.25 20.56 -0.19
N ASP A 125 -23.31 20.32 -1.51
CA ASP A 125 -22.17 19.94 -2.35
C ASP A 125 -21.07 21.01 -2.43
N LYS A 126 -21.35 22.24 -1.98
CA LYS A 126 -20.40 23.36 -1.91
C LYS A 126 -19.77 23.52 -0.52
N GLY A 127 -20.16 22.64 0.45
CA GLY A 127 -19.70 22.68 1.82
C GLY A 127 -20.38 23.75 2.68
N ASN A 128 -21.55 24.26 2.27
CA ASN A 128 -22.29 25.19 3.10
C ASN A 128 -23.19 24.43 4.07
N VAL A 129 -23.16 24.84 5.34
CA VAL A 129 -24.12 24.37 6.34
C VAL A 129 -25.47 25.03 6.05
N THR A 130 -26.51 24.21 5.89
CA THR A 130 -27.86 24.64 5.56
C THR A 130 -28.82 24.50 6.75
N ASN A 131 -30.11 24.54 6.52
CA ASN A 131 -31.13 24.50 7.57
C ASN A 131 -31.04 23.25 8.44
N ALA A 132 -31.40 23.39 9.70
CA ALA A 132 -31.58 22.29 10.61
C ALA A 132 -32.71 21.35 10.13
N ILE A 133 -32.44 20.05 10.18
CA ILE A 133 -33.43 19.00 9.85
C ILE A 133 -34.02 18.34 11.09
N ALA A 134 -33.34 18.45 12.22
CA ALA A 134 -33.80 18.00 13.51
C ALA A 134 -33.13 18.81 14.62
N GLU A 135 -33.86 19.12 15.68
CA GLU A 135 -33.30 19.79 16.85
C GLU A 135 -34.07 19.46 18.12
N LYS A 136 -33.37 19.47 19.25
CA LYS A 136 -34.00 19.25 20.55
C LYS A 136 -33.16 19.88 21.67
N GLU A 137 -33.81 20.54 22.61
CA GLU A 137 -33.21 21.07 23.82
C GLU A 137 -33.15 20.03 24.95
N ILE A 138 -32.05 20.04 25.69
CA ILE A 138 -31.87 19.34 26.94
C ILE A 138 -31.73 20.39 28.04
N ALA A 139 -32.68 20.44 28.96
CA ALA A 139 -32.66 21.40 30.07
C ALA A 139 -31.56 21.11 31.09
N THR A 140 -31.10 19.88 31.22
CA THR A 140 -30.05 19.47 32.15
C THR A 140 -29.24 18.33 31.57
N THR A 141 -27.93 18.49 31.47
CA THR A 141 -27.00 17.42 31.04
C THR A 141 -26.44 16.66 32.25
N GLN A 142 -25.96 15.48 31.98
CA GLN A 142 -25.37 14.56 32.96
C GLN A 142 -23.96 14.09 32.54
N LEU A 143 -23.27 13.52 33.50
CA LEU A 143 -22.01 12.82 33.25
C LEU A 143 -22.25 11.59 32.33
N HIS A 144 -21.36 11.30 31.41
CA HIS A 144 -21.43 10.26 30.39
C HIS A 144 -22.42 10.55 29.25
N TRP A 145 -23.16 9.56 28.77
CA TRP A 145 -24.04 9.71 27.62
C TRP A 145 -25.31 10.48 27.94
N ASN A 146 -25.56 11.52 27.15
CA ASN A 146 -26.80 12.30 27.12
C ASN A 146 -27.61 11.94 25.90
N TYR A 147 -28.83 11.47 26.07
CA TYR A 147 -29.71 10.98 25.01
C TYR A 147 -30.75 12.04 24.67
N VAL A 148 -30.93 12.23 23.36
CA VAL A 148 -31.88 13.18 22.80
C VAL A 148 -32.71 12.48 21.75
N TRP A 149 -34.04 12.51 21.92
CA TRP A 149 -35.00 11.99 20.97
C TRP A 149 -35.70 13.16 20.30
N PHE A 150 -35.70 13.20 18.96
CA PHE A 150 -36.32 14.27 18.20
C PHE A 150 -37.86 14.08 18.14
N ASP A 151 -38.58 15.18 18.26
CA ASP A 151 -40.02 15.16 18.16
C ASP A 151 -40.51 14.84 16.74
N GLU A 152 -39.71 15.27 15.74
CA GLU A 152 -39.94 15.01 14.32
C GLU A 152 -38.70 14.34 13.74
N PRO A 153 -38.66 12.98 13.72
CA PRO A 153 -37.54 12.26 13.13
C PRO A 153 -37.38 12.53 11.64
N TYR A 154 -36.14 12.71 11.18
CA TYR A 154 -35.83 12.95 9.78
C TYR A 154 -35.68 11.63 9.01
N THR A 155 -36.45 11.44 7.93
CA THR A 155 -36.27 10.30 7.04
C THR A 155 -35.07 10.49 6.13
N ILE A 156 -34.16 9.53 6.13
CA ILE A 156 -32.89 9.58 5.37
C ILE A 156 -33.20 9.45 3.88
N ASP A 157 -32.86 10.49 3.13
CA ASP A 157 -32.77 10.51 1.68
C ASP A 157 -31.36 10.99 1.33
N THR A 158 -30.50 10.08 0.89
CA THR A 158 -29.06 10.36 0.63
C THR A 158 -28.83 11.27 -0.56
N LYS A 159 -29.86 11.56 -1.34
CA LYS A 159 -29.82 12.54 -2.44
C LYS A 159 -30.07 13.97 -1.97
N ASP A 160 -30.60 14.14 -0.76
CA ASP A 160 -31.03 15.41 -0.22
C ASP A 160 -29.91 16.18 0.50
N PHE A 161 -28.75 15.56 0.71
CA PHE A 161 -27.60 16.18 1.36
C PHE A 161 -26.27 15.58 0.87
N TYR A 162 -25.21 16.37 0.92
CA TYR A 162 -23.83 15.90 0.72
C TYR A 162 -23.27 15.27 2.01
N ALA A 163 -23.54 15.90 3.14
CA ALA A 163 -23.20 15.40 4.47
C ALA A 163 -24.18 15.92 5.52
N LEU A 164 -24.17 15.29 6.70
CA LEU A 164 -24.88 15.76 7.89
C LEU A 164 -23.89 16.27 8.95
N LEU A 165 -24.27 17.32 9.66
CA LEU A 165 -23.52 17.92 10.76
C LEU A 165 -24.38 17.88 12.02
N PRO A 166 -24.34 16.81 12.81
CA PRO A 166 -24.84 16.83 14.17
C PRO A 166 -23.89 17.63 15.06
N PHE A 167 -24.45 18.49 15.91
CA PHE A 167 -23.71 19.24 16.90
C PHE A 167 -24.54 19.51 18.15
N TYR A 168 -23.89 19.84 19.27
CA TYR A 168 -24.52 20.33 20.50
C TYR A 168 -23.87 21.63 20.97
N ASN A 169 -24.65 22.44 21.70
CA ASN A 169 -24.19 23.71 22.22
C ASN A 169 -23.57 23.55 23.59
N TYR A 170 -22.58 24.41 23.89
CA TYR A 170 -21.81 24.43 25.09
C TYR A 170 -21.33 25.86 25.38
N THR A 171 -21.46 26.34 26.64
CA THR A 171 -20.99 27.67 27.07
C THR A 171 -19.91 27.50 28.14
N PRO A 172 -18.61 27.66 27.79
CA PRO A 172 -17.48 27.37 28.69
C PRO A 172 -17.54 28.11 30.01
N GLU A 173 -17.97 29.39 30.03
CA GLU A 173 -18.01 30.18 31.24
C GLU A 173 -19.06 29.71 32.26
N GLN A 174 -19.99 28.87 31.85
CA GLN A 174 -21.07 28.33 32.69
C GLN A 174 -20.77 26.95 33.25
N VAL A 175 -19.57 26.43 33.03
CA VAL A 175 -19.19 25.07 33.40
C VAL A 175 -18.06 25.08 34.41
N GLU A 176 -18.19 24.26 35.46
CA GLU A 176 -17.17 24.17 36.52
C GLU A 176 -15.89 23.48 36.04
N SER A 177 -16.00 22.54 35.10
CA SER A 177 -14.87 21.78 34.57
C SER A 177 -14.26 22.45 33.34
N GLU A 178 -12.94 22.60 33.33
CA GLU A 178 -12.22 23.04 32.12
C GLU A 178 -12.25 22.01 30.99
N LYS A 179 -12.64 20.75 31.25
CA LYS A 179 -12.61 19.63 30.30
C LYS A 179 -13.89 18.78 30.37
N PRO A 180 -15.06 19.36 30.06
CA PRO A 180 -16.33 18.65 30.20
C PRO A 180 -16.67 17.76 28.99
N ILE A 181 -15.91 17.83 27.89
CA ILE A 181 -16.23 17.20 26.63
C ILE A 181 -15.53 15.83 26.55
N GLY A 182 -16.26 14.81 26.11
CA GLY A 182 -15.67 13.51 25.78
C GLY A 182 -15.26 13.46 24.31
N SER A 183 -14.00 13.12 24.06
CA SER A 183 -13.50 12.79 22.73
C SER A 183 -12.84 11.41 22.73
N SER A 184 -12.73 10.79 21.60
CA SER A 184 -12.05 9.50 21.43
C SER A 184 -10.77 9.65 20.62
N GLY A 185 -9.75 8.85 20.93
CA GLY A 185 -8.46 8.90 20.24
C GLY A 185 -8.44 8.27 18.84
N THR A 186 -9.59 7.89 18.30
CA THR A 186 -9.67 7.31 16.95
C THR A 186 -9.68 8.43 15.92
N TYR A 187 -8.67 8.48 15.05
CA TYR A 187 -8.62 9.50 13.98
C TYR A 187 -9.46 9.06 12.77
N VAL A 188 -10.44 9.86 12.42
CA VAL A 188 -11.32 9.65 11.23
C VAL A 188 -11.25 10.82 10.25
N GLY A 189 -10.17 11.56 10.26
CA GLY A 189 -10.00 12.74 9.40
C GLY A 189 -10.25 14.05 10.13
N PRO A 190 -10.01 15.19 9.48
CA PRO A 190 -10.04 16.52 10.10
C PRO A 190 -11.43 16.98 10.52
N TYR A 191 -12.47 16.25 10.13
CA TYR A 191 -13.87 16.64 10.38
C TYR A 191 -14.56 15.82 11.47
N GLY A 192 -13.80 14.95 12.15
CA GLY A 192 -14.30 14.17 13.29
C GLY A 192 -14.58 15.02 14.54
N PHE A 193 -13.99 16.22 14.63
CA PHE A 193 -14.28 17.18 15.69
C PHE A 193 -14.19 18.60 15.16
N LEU A 194 -15.31 19.30 15.15
CA LEU A 194 -15.45 20.69 14.70
C LEU A 194 -16.01 21.56 15.82
N ALA A 195 -15.61 22.81 15.84
CA ALA A 195 -16.20 23.83 16.68
C ALA A 195 -16.58 25.07 15.87
N PHE A 196 -17.62 25.76 16.33
CA PHE A 196 -18.08 27.03 15.80
C PHE A 196 -18.31 27.99 16.96
N GLY A 197 -17.75 29.20 16.88
CA GLY A 197 -17.83 30.25 17.91
C GLY A 197 -16.51 30.98 18.11
N ASP A 198 -16.36 31.66 19.23
CA ASP A 198 -15.13 32.40 19.61
C ASP A 198 -14.06 31.44 20.20
N ILE A 199 -13.46 30.65 19.30
CA ILE A 199 -12.47 29.61 19.66
C ILE A 199 -11.01 30.10 19.60
N TYR A 200 -10.77 31.33 19.15
CA TYR A 200 -9.41 31.87 18.95
C TYR A 200 -9.05 33.00 19.92
N GLU A 201 -10.01 33.52 20.67
CA GLU A 201 -9.82 34.70 21.54
C GLU A 201 -9.20 35.91 20.82
N ASP A 202 -9.46 36.05 19.51
CA ASP A 202 -8.88 37.11 18.69
C ASP A 202 -9.83 38.29 18.46
N GLY A 203 -11.02 38.23 19.09
CA GLY A 203 -12.03 39.30 19.05
C GLY A 203 -12.65 39.48 17.64
N ARG A 204 -12.55 38.47 16.79
CA ARG A 204 -13.20 38.53 15.47
C ARG A 204 -14.71 38.62 15.58
N ASP A 205 -15.31 39.38 14.67
CA ASP A 205 -16.75 39.55 14.57
C ASP A 205 -17.44 38.20 14.35
N GLU A 206 -18.60 37.99 14.96
CA GLU A 206 -19.43 36.76 14.82
C GLU A 206 -19.75 36.43 13.36
N THR A 207 -19.88 37.45 12.50
CA THR A 207 -20.10 37.28 11.06
C THR A 207 -18.94 36.59 10.34
N LYS A 208 -17.78 36.48 10.98
CA LYS A 208 -16.57 35.79 10.44
C LYS A 208 -16.36 34.41 11.04
N TRP A 209 -17.22 33.99 11.98
CA TRP A 209 -17.14 32.63 12.53
C TRP A 209 -17.49 31.61 11.45
N GLN A 210 -16.77 30.50 11.48
CA GLN A 210 -17.00 29.35 10.61
C GLN A 210 -16.72 28.07 11.39
N TRP A 211 -17.19 26.95 10.91
CA TRP A 211 -16.85 25.67 11.46
C TRP A 211 -15.38 25.37 11.24
N GLU A 212 -14.66 25.11 12.32
CA GLU A 212 -13.21 24.91 12.30
C GLU A 212 -12.86 23.55 12.91
N PRO A 213 -11.93 22.77 12.33
CA PRO A 213 -11.45 21.54 12.93
C PRO A 213 -10.64 21.86 14.21
N ILE A 214 -10.90 21.12 15.28
CA ILE A 214 -10.27 21.34 16.58
C ILE A 214 -8.85 20.79 16.61
N SER A 215 -8.61 19.67 15.97
CA SER A 215 -7.28 19.07 15.91
C SER A 215 -6.75 19.05 14.49
N ALA A 216 -5.71 19.83 14.23
CA ALA A 216 -4.97 19.84 12.97
C ALA A 216 -3.75 18.91 13.01
N GLY A 217 -3.68 17.95 13.94
CA GLY A 217 -2.54 17.05 14.11
C GLY A 217 -2.86 15.59 13.91
N TYR A 218 -1.80 14.77 13.79
CA TYR A 218 -1.88 13.31 13.64
C TYR A 218 -2.53 12.59 14.83
N ASP A 219 -2.73 13.28 15.96
CA ASP A 219 -3.35 12.79 17.18
C ASP A 219 -4.79 13.32 17.34
N GLY A 220 -5.49 13.55 16.20
CA GLY A 220 -6.84 14.10 16.19
C GLY A 220 -7.82 13.26 16.98
N SER A 221 -8.58 13.92 17.86
CA SER A 221 -9.68 13.30 18.58
C SER A 221 -10.97 13.43 17.80
N ASN A 222 -11.85 12.42 17.90
CA ASN A 222 -13.23 12.55 17.44
C ASN A 222 -14.14 12.99 18.58
N LEU A 223 -15.07 13.88 18.27
CA LEU A 223 -16.14 14.21 19.20
C LEU A 223 -17.02 12.97 19.41
N MET A 224 -17.27 12.62 20.65
CA MET A 224 -18.16 11.51 20.99
C MET A 224 -19.62 11.95 20.88
N ILE A 225 -20.10 12.09 19.65
CA ILE A 225 -21.51 12.29 19.28
C ILE A 225 -21.92 11.17 18.34
N GLN A 226 -23.12 10.59 18.55
CA GLN A 226 -23.64 9.48 17.80
C GLN A 226 -25.10 9.76 17.42
N LEU A 227 -25.47 9.34 16.22
CA LEU A 227 -26.84 9.38 15.74
C LEU A 227 -27.57 8.10 16.12
N ILE A 228 -28.87 8.19 16.38
CA ILE A 228 -29.75 7.05 16.60
C ILE A 228 -30.61 6.90 15.35
N ILE A 229 -30.39 5.79 14.65
CA ILE A 229 -31.15 5.43 13.45
C ILE A 229 -32.25 4.43 13.83
N GLU A 230 -33.41 4.58 13.24
CA GLU A 230 -34.58 3.73 13.47
C GLU A 230 -35.16 3.23 12.15
N LYS A 231 -35.47 1.93 12.08
CA LYS A 231 -36.27 1.33 11.01
C LYS A 231 -37.76 1.46 11.32
N GLU A 232 -38.58 1.78 10.31
CA GLU A 232 -40.04 1.72 10.47
C GLU A 232 -40.49 0.29 10.61
N ASP A 233 -39.95 -0.61 9.79
CA ASP A 233 -40.30 -2.01 9.76
C ASP A 233 -39.09 -2.91 10.01
N GLY A 234 -39.27 -3.93 10.85
CA GLY A 234 -38.27 -4.94 11.15
C GLY A 234 -37.20 -4.47 12.13
N ASN A 235 -36.26 -5.35 12.45
CA ASN A 235 -35.18 -5.12 13.37
C ASN A 235 -33.82 -4.96 12.62
N PHE A 236 -32.85 -4.34 13.25
CA PHE A 236 -31.47 -4.42 12.79
C PHE A 236 -30.91 -5.82 13.09
N ILE A 237 -30.06 -6.30 12.21
CA ILE A 237 -29.27 -7.52 12.43
C ILE A 237 -28.30 -7.24 13.57
N LEU A 238 -28.17 -8.20 14.48
CA LEU A 238 -27.31 -8.00 15.65
C LEU A 238 -25.84 -8.09 15.29
N HIS A 239 -25.45 -9.10 14.53
CA HIS A 239 -24.07 -9.39 14.19
C HIS A 239 -23.98 -9.70 12.70
N ASP A 240 -23.42 -8.80 11.92
CA ASP A 240 -23.23 -8.91 10.48
C ASP A 240 -21.75 -8.73 10.18
N LEU A 241 -21.03 -9.85 10.07
CA LEU A 241 -19.59 -9.84 9.85
C LEU A 241 -19.31 -9.63 8.36
N VAL A 242 -18.61 -8.58 8.04
CA VAL A 242 -18.18 -8.28 6.67
C VAL A 242 -16.68 -8.58 6.53
N MET A 243 -16.36 -9.43 5.56
CA MET A 243 -14.98 -9.74 5.20
C MET A 243 -14.51 -8.74 4.12
N ASN A 244 -13.44 -7.96 4.38
CA ASN A 244 -13.05 -6.84 3.53
C ASN A 244 -11.93 -7.17 2.55
N LYS A 245 -10.77 -7.52 3.08
CA LYS A 245 -9.57 -7.78 2.28
C LYS A 245 -8.84 -9.00 2.80
N MET A 246 -8.16 -9.67 1.90
CA MET A 246 -7.26 -10.77 2.25
C MET A 246 -5.93 -10.59 1.54
N ALA A 247 -4.85 -10.83 2.25
CA ALA A 247 -3.49 -10.82 1.75
C ALA A 247 -2.81 -12.16 2.04
N MET A 248 -2.15 -12.69 1.03
CA MET A 248 -1.34 -13.89 1.11
C MET A 248 -0.09 -13.71 0.25
N VAL A 249 1.00 -14.34 0.62
CA VAL A 249 2.20 -14.37 -0.24
C VAL A 249 1.83 -15.00 -1.58
N PRO A 250 2.30 -14.46 -2.70
CA PRO A 250 2.00 -15.02 -4.02
C PRO A 250 2.62 -16.42 -4.24
N PHE A 251 3.72 -16.70 -3.53
CA PHE A 251 4.43 -17.98 -3.60
C PHE A 251 4.69 -18.53 -2.20
N ALA A 252 4.26 -19.76 -1.96
CA ALA A 252 4.47 -20.47 -0.69
C ALA A 252 5.33 -21.71 -0.92
N LYS A 253 6.37 -21.89 -0.09
CA LYS A 253 7.24 -23.05 -0.21
C LYS A 253 6.58 -24.29 0.39
N SER A 254 6.64 -25.41 -0.33
CA SER A 254 6.18 -26.71 0.14
C SER A 254 6.90 -27.12 1.43
N ASP A 255 6.22 -27.83 2.30
CA ASP A 255 6.71 -28.30 3.62
C ASP A 255 7.11 -27.14 4.56
N THR A 256 6.39 -26.02 4.46
CA THR A 256 6.57 -24.85 5.33
C THR A 256 5.23 -24.35 5.86
N LYS A 257 5.28 -23.25 6.60
CA LYS A 257 4.11 -22.51 7.04
C LYS A 257 4.19 -21.08 6.53
N THR A 258 3.14 -20.63 5.86
CA THR A 258 3.04 -19.27 5.34
C THR A 258 2.06 -18.41 6.14
N GLY A 259 2.16 -17.10 6.00
CA GLY A 259 1.22 -16.13 6.58
C GLY A 259 0.02 -15.89 5.66
N LEU A 260 -1.15 -15.84 6.27
CA LEU A 260 -2.39 -15.38 5.67
C LEU A 260 -2.96 -14.28 6.56
N ALA A 261 -3.27 -13.13 6.00
CA ALA A 261 -3.88 -12.02 6.72
C ALA A 261 -5.18 -11.61 6.04
N PHE A 262 -6.16 -11.21 6.83
CA PHE A 262 -7.40 -10.65 6.31
C PHE A 262 -7.98 -9.63 7.28
N THR A 263 -8.84 -8.78 6.76
CA THR A 263 -9.53 -7.77 7.56
C THR A 263 -11.03 -8.00 7.51
N CYS A 264 -11.69 -7.69 8.60
CA CYS A 264 -13.14 -7.74 8.71
C CYS A 264 -13.65 -6.63 9.62
N HIS A 265 -14.91 -6.27 9.46
CA HIS A 265 -15.63 -5.38 10.35
C HIS A 265 -17.04 -5.90 10.61
N ASN A 266 -17.79 -5.23 11.45
CA ASN A 266 -19.15 -5.60 11.80
C ASN A 266 -20.13 -4.53 11.32
N ASP A 267 -21.02 -4.88 10.42
CA ASP A 267 -22.16 -4.05 9.98
C ASP A 267 -23.41 -4.25 10.85
N GLY A 268 -23.35 -5.21 11.77
CA GLY A 268 -24.42 -5.44 12.74
C GLY A 268 -24.50 -4.38 13.82
N ARG A 269 -25.58 -4.42 14.59
CA ARG A 269 -25.88 -3.45 15.65
C ARG A 269 -25.02 -3.62 16.90
N ASP A 270 -24.77 -4.85 17.29
CA ASP A 270 -24.10 -5.21 18.53
C ASP A 270 -22.65 -5.65 18.26
N ASN A 271 -21.74 -5.43 19.21
CA ASN A 271 -20.34 -5.78 19.06
C ASN A 271 -20.18 -7.30 18.91
N ILE A 272 -19.26 -7.69 18.03
CA ILE A 272 -18.80 -9.06 17.88
C ILE A 272 -17.54 -9.25 18.73
N THR A 273 -17.53 -10.22 19.62
CA THR A 273 -16.41 -10.53 20.51
C THR A 273 -15.75 -11.85 20.18
N ASN A 274 -16.46 -12.75 19.49
CA ASN A 274 -15.99 -14.08 19.19
C ASN A 274 -16.42 -14.53 17.78
N VAL A 275 -15.41 -14.89 16.97
CA VAL A 275 -15.66 -15.44 15.63
C VAL A 275 -14.82 -16.70 15.43
N LYS A 276 -15.47 -17.78 15.02
CA LYS A 276 -14.79 -18.97 14.55
C LYS A 276 -14.68 -18.92 13.03
N PHE A 277 -13.47 -18.79 12.52
CA PHE A 277 -13.18 -18.81 11.08
C PHE A 277 -12.81 -20.20 10.59
N GLY A 278 -13.26 -20.55 9.40
CA GLY A 278 -12.83 -21.71 8.63
C GLY A 278 -11.86 -21.31 7.51
N ILE A 279 -10.96 -22.22 7.19
CA ILE A 279 -10.04 -22.10 6.06
C ILE A 279 -10.23 -23.31 5.16
N GLU A 280 -10.37 -23.04 3.86
CA GLU A 280 -10.37 -24.06 2.81
C GLU A 280 -9.27 -23.76 1.79
N VAL A 281 -8.68 -24.81 1.24
CA VAL A 281 -7.77 -24.72 0.11
C VAL A 281 -8.26 -25.70 -0.95
N ASP A 282 -8.46 -25.18 -2.18
CA ASP A 282 -9.03 -25.95 -3.30
C ASP A 282 -10.36 -26.64 -2.94
N GLY A 283 -11.20 -25.95 -2.15
CA GLY A 283 -12.48 -26.47 -1.65
C GLY A 283 -12.35 -27.52 -0.54
N LYS A 284 -11.14 -27.85 -0.09
CA LYS A 284 -10.91 -28.80 1.00
C LYS A 284 -10.69 -28.06 2.31
N LYS A 285 -11.44 -28.42 3.35
CA LYS A 285 -11.30 -27.84 4.70
C LYS A 285 -9.92 -28.15 5.27
N MET A 286 -9.18 -27.09 5.64
CA MET A 286 -7.87 -27.18 6.27
C MET A 286 -7.94 -27.09 7.79
N GLY A 287 -9.01 -26.51 8.32
CA GLY A 287 -9.22 -26.34 9.74
C GLY A 287 -10.05 -25.12 10.08
N SER A 288 -10.11 -24.79 11.35
CA SER A 288 -10.76 -23.60 11.88
C SER A 288 -9.98 -23.06 13.07
N PHE A 289 -10.10 -21.76 13.33
CA PHE A 289 -9.54 -21.10 14.50
C PHE A 289 -10.56 -20.09 15.05
N THR A 290 -10.41 -19.74 16.32
CA THR A 290 -11.27 -18.76 16.97
C THR A 290 -10.51 -17.45 17.18
N TYR A 291 -11.14 -16.37 16.82
CA TYR A 291 -10.75 -15.00 17.12
C TYR A 291 -11.68 -14.48 18.22
N ASP A 292 -11.13 -14.18 19.38
CA ASP A 292 -11.89 -13.87 20.60
C ASP A 292 -11.68 -12.43 21.10
N LYS A 293 -11.39 -11.51 20.21
CA LYS A 293 -11.28 -10.08 20.53
C LYS A 293 -12.52 -9.33 20.07
N THR A 294 -12.84 -8.25 20.78
CA THR A 294 -13.93 -7.37 20.38
C THR A 294 -13.69 -6.84 18.97
N THR A 295 -14.61 -7.14 18.07
CA THR A 295 -14.72 -6.47 16.78
C THR A 295 -15.70 -5.33 16.94
N ALA A 296 -15.30 -4.12 16.58
CA ALA A 296 -16.09 -2.92 16.81
C ALA A 296 -17.40 -2.98 16.04
N GLY A 297 -18.44 -2.48 16.67
CA GLY A 297 -19.72 -2.26 16.03
C GLY A 297 -19.63 -1.23 14.91
N ASP A 298 -20.70 -1.11 14.20
CA ASP A 298 -20.82 -0.23 13.05
C ASP A 298 -20.41 1.21 13.36
N ALA A 299 -19.42 1.69 12.67
CA ALA A 299 -18.97 3.06 12.73
C ALA A 299 -18.94 3.70 11.35
N PHE A 300 -19.40 4.92 11.33
CA PHE A 300 -19.38 5.74 10.15
C PHE A 300 -18.09 6.51 10.03
N ARG A 301 -17.21 6.10 9.16
CA ARG A 301 -15.94 6.78 8.91
C ARG A 301 -15.51 6.58 7.45
N GLU A 302 -14.65 7.47 6.97
CA GLU A 302 -13.82 7.14 5.83
C GLU A 302 -12.93 5.98 6.26
N ILE A 303 -13.28 4.81 5.78
CA ILE A 303 -12.69 3.58 6.23
C ILE A 303 -11.30 3.48 5.61
N THR A 304 -10.30 3.50 6.47
CA THR A 304 -8.96 3.06 6.14
C THR A 304 -8.79 1.62 6.61
N ASP A 305 -7.85 0.88 6.05
CA ASP A 305 -7.59 -0.50 6.49
C ASP A 305 -7.24 -0.59 7.99
N ALA A 306 -6.82 0.51 8.60
CA ALA A 306 -6.56 0.62 10.04
C ALA A 306 -7.84 0.51 10.90
N ASP A 307 -9.00 0.74 10.31
CA ASP A 307 -10.29 0.71 11.01
C ASP A 307 -10.88 -0.68 11.15
N TYR A 308 -10.33 -1.65 10.42
CA TYR A 308 -10.79 -3.02 10.45
C TYR A 308 -9.98 -3.89 11.39
N SER A 309 -10.62 -4.92 11.93
CA SER A 309 -9.89 -5.97 12.66
C SER A 309 -8.97 -6.71 11.70
N ASN A 310 -7.66 -6.61 11.92
CA ASN A 310 -6.64 -7.30 11.13
C ASN A 310 -6.30 -8.63 11.79
N ILE A 311 -6.64 -9.72 11.12
CA ILE A 311 -6.47 -11.08 11.63
C ILE A 311 -5.37 -11.78 10.85
N GLN A 312 -4.41 -12.36 11.58
CA GLN A 312 -3.28 -13.07 10.99
C GLN A 312 -3.31 -14.52 11.42
N VAL A 313 -3.15 -15.42 10.48
CA VAL A 313 -3.13 -16.86 10.71
C VAL A 313 -2.04 -17.53 9.88
N GLY A 314 -1.45 -18.59 10.42
CA GLY A 314 -0.48 -19.38 9.68
C GLY A 314 -1.16 -20.54 8.97
N LEU A 315 -0.97 -20.61 7.65
CA LEU A 315 -1.42 -21.69 6.79
C LEU A 315 -0.26 -22.70 6.58
N PRO A 316 -0.38 -23.96 7.02
CA PRO A 316 0.59 -24.99 6.70
C PRO A 316 0.49 -25.37 5.23
N ILE A 317 1.62 -25.46 4.55
CA ILE A 317 1.75 -25.89 3.16
C ILE A 317 2.29 -27.32 3.17
N ASP A 318 1.43 -28.28 2.90
CA ASP A 318 1.80 -29.70 2.95
C ASP A 318 2.81 -30.03 1.82
N LYS A 319 3.76 -30.91 2.15
CA LYS A 319 4.76 -31.42 1.20
C LYS A 319 4.16 -32.13 -0.02
N ASP A 320 2.96 -32.67 0.13
CA ASP A 320 2.26 -33.44 -0.91
C ASP A 320 1.36 -32.58 -1.80
N TRP A 321 1.29 -31.25 -1.54
CA TRP A 321 0.55 -30.35 -2.40
C TRP A 321 1.22 -30.25 -3.78
N SER A 322 0.40 -30.10 -4.81
CA SER A 322 0.89 -29.94 -6.20
C SER A 322 1.68 -28.65 -6.34
N ILE A 323 2.66 -28.63 -7.23
CA ILE A 323 3.31 -27.38 -7.63
C ILE A 323 2.36 -26.60 -8.56
N GLY A 324 2.26 -25.30 -8.34
CA GLY A 324 1.43 -24.39 -9.12
C GLY A 324 0.33 -23.73 -8.30
N GLU A 325 -0.71 -23.28 -8.98
CA GLU A 325 -1.79 -22.46 -8.39
C GLU A 325 -2.68 -23.27 -7.46
N HIS A 326 -3.01 -22.67 -6.33
CA HIS A 326 -3.98 -23.09 -5.34
C HIS A 326 -4.87 -21.89 -4.97
N GLU A 327 -6.08 -22.18 -4.52
CA GLU A 327 -7.04 -21.19 -4.06
C GLU A 327 -7.31 -21.36 -2.58
N VAL A 328 -7.17 -20.29 -1.80
CA VAL A 328 -7.49 -20.27 -0.38
C VAL A 328 -8.74 -19.43 -0.13
N THR A 329 -9.67 -19.95 0.65
CA THR A 329 -10.90 -19.28 1.08
C THR A 329 -10.95 -19.20 2.59
N VAL A 330 -11.30 -18.03 3.12
CA VAL A 330 -11.57 -17.80 4.54
C VAL A 330 -13.01 -17.33 4.71
N TYR A 331 -13.70 -17.87 5.72
CA TYR A 331 -15.09 -17.57 5.99
C TYR A 331 -15.41 -17.77 7.48
N PRO A 332 -16.40 -17.06 8.05
CA PRO A 332 -16.90 -17.34 9.39
C PRO A 332 -17.68 -18.67 9.43
N VAL A 333 -17.41 -19.47 10.42
CA VAL A 333 -18.17 -20.70 10.74
C VAL A 333 -19.22 -20.40 11.82
N LEU A 334 -18.83 -19.61 12.81
CA LEU A 334 -19.69 -19.14 13.90
C LEU A 334 -19.34 -17.69 14.24
N VAL A 335 -20.35 -16.88 14.47
CA VAL A 335 -20.26 -15.52 15.00
C VAL A 335 -21.05 -15.49 16.32
N GLU A 336 -20.40 -15.08 17.42
CA GLU A 336 -20.99 -15.12 18.77
C GLU A 336 -21.61 -16.50 19.10
N GLY A 337 -20.95 -17.57 18.63
CA GLY A 337 -21.37 -18.96 18.88
C GLY A 337 -22.59 -19.45 18.06
N LYS A 338 -23.09 -18.65 17.13
CA LYS A 338 -24.22 -18.96 16.23
C LYS A 338 -23.75 -19.02 14.77
N GLU A 339 -24.58 -19.57 13.90
CA GLU A 339 -24.35 -19.46 12.46
C GLU A 339 -24.35 -17.97 12.05
N PRO A 340 -23.52 -17.57 11.04
CA PRO A 340 -23.51 -16.20 10.54
C PRO A 340 -24.90 -15.75 10.10
N GLU A 341 -25.20 -14.49 10.37
CA GLU A 341 -26.45 -13.83 9.94
C GLU A 341 -26.10 -12.55 9.16
N GLY A 342 -27.08 -11.97 8.47
CA GLY A 342 -26.88 -10.76 7.70
C GLY A 342 -26.67 -11.01 6.22
N ASP A 343 -25.79 -10.23 5.59
CA ASP A 343 -25.45 -10.40 4.17
C ASP A 343 -24.37 -11.46 4.00
N LEU A 344 -24.76 -12.71 3.86
CA LEU A 344 -23.82 -13.83 3.68
C LEU A 344 -23.01 -13.76 2.37
N THR A 345 -23.29 -12.82 1.47
CA THR A 345 -22.55 -12.68 0.20
C THR A 345 -21.19 -12.03 0.38
N ASN A 346 -20.98 -11.28 1.47
CA ASN A 346 -19.73 -10.60 1.83
C ASN A 346 -18.94 -11.32 2.94
N ASP A 347 -19.37 -12.51 3.35
CA ASP A 347 -18.77 -13.32 4.43
C ASP A 347 -17.56 -14.14 3.97
N LYS A 348 -17.22 -14.14 2.70
CA LYS A 348 -16.13 -14.94 2.16
C LYS A 348 -15.07 -14.09 1.48
N LEU A 349 -13.82 -14.44 1.74
CA LEU A 349 -12.69 -13.96 0.94
C LEU A 349 -11.96 -15.12 0.31
N THR A 350 -11.66 -14.98 -0.97
CA THR A 350 -10.91 -15.98 -1.73
C THR A 350 -9.75 -15.30 -2.45
N THR A 351 -8.57 -15.93 -2.38
CA THR A 351 -7.40 -15.48 -3.13
C THR A 351 -6.60 -16.67 -3.65
N LYS A 352 -5.72 -16.42 -4.61
CA LYS A 352 -4.87 -17.43 -5.22
C LYS A 352 -3.43 -17.23 -4.82
N PHE A 353 -2.71 -18.33 -4.72
CA PHE A 353 -1.27 -18.38 -4.48
C PHE A 353 -0.67 -19.58 -5.21
N LYS A 354 0.66 -19.62 -5.31
CA LYS A 354 1.34 -20.72 -5.96
C LYS A 354 2.25 -21.45 -4.98
N VAL A 355 2.22 -22.80 -5.03
CA VAL A 355 3.12 -23.63 -4.25
C VAL A 355 4.33 -24.01 -5.11
N TYR A 356 5.53 -23.89 -4.52
CA TYR A 356 6.78 -24.29 -5.14
C TYR A 356 7.59 -25.19 -4.19
N LYS A 357 8.52 -25.99 -4.77
CA LYS A 357 9.45 -26.85 -3.98
C LYS A 357 10.87 -26.31 -3.97
N ASP A 358 11.35 -25.91 -5.14
CA ASP A 358 12.72 -25.47 -5.36
C ASP A 358 12.73 -24.06 -5.96
N ASN A 359 13.79 -23.32 -5.70
CA ASN A 359 14.07 -22.02 -6.26
C ASN A 359 15.59 -21.82 -6.39
N PHE A 360 15.99 -20.88 -7.24
CA PHE A 360 17.38 -20.42 -7.33
C PHE A 360 17.61 -19.21 -6.42
N ASP A 361 18.86 -18.92 -6.12
CA ASP A 361 19.24 -17.66 -5.50
C ASP A 361 19.01 -16.52 -6.50
N ARG A 362 18.54 -15.41 -6.02
CA ARG A 362 18.42 -14.19 -6.81
C ARG A 362 19.79 -13.59 -7.04
N THR A 363 20.14 -13.30 -8.29
CA THR A 363 21.44 -12.74 -8.63
C THR A 363 21.48 -11.24 -8.34
N LYS A 364 20.49 -10.48 -8.89
CA LYS A 364 20.32 -9.05 -8.63
C LYS A 364 18.84 -8.68 -8.54
N ASN A 365 18.56 -7.58 -7.85
CA ASN A 365 17.27 -6.94 -7.81
C ASN A 365 17.19 -5.84 -8.87
N LEU A 366 16.18 -5.86 -9.73
CA LEU A 366 15.96 -4.82 -10.73
C LEU A 366 15.28 -3.60 -10.10
N VAL A 367 15.80 -2.43 -10.41
CA VAL A 367 15.16 -1.15 -10.13
C VAL A 367 15.02 -0.37 -11.42
N GLU A 368 13.80 -0.17 -11.89
CA GLU A 368 13.51 0.73 -12.99
C GLU A 368 13.13 2.11 -12.43
N PHE A 369 13.89 3.11 -12.80
CA PHE A 369 13.73 4.49 -12.35
C PHE A 369 13.31 5.38 -13.52
N TYR A 370 12.07 5.85 -13.50
CA TYR A 370 11.55 6.75 -14.54
C TYR A 370 11.97 8.19 -14.25
N ALA A 371 12.90 8.70 -15.03
CA ALA A 371 13.61 9.96 -14.84
C ALA A 371 13.18 11.02 -15.86
N CYS A 372 13.35 12.31 -15.48
CA CYS A 372 13.27 13.45 -16.38
C CYS A 372 14.28 14.52 -15.95
N GLN A 373 15.16 14.92 -16.86
CA GLN A 373 16.22 15.91 -16.58
C GLN A 373 15.67 17.24 -16.03
N MET A 374 14.50 17.66 -16.47
CA MET A 374 13.90 18.92 -16.05
C MET A 374 13.08 18.83 -14.77
N SER A 375 12.92 17.62 -14.20
CA SER A 375 12.28 17.44 -12.90
C SER A 375 13.28 17.49 -11.76
N LYS A 376 13.06 18.41 -10.79
CA LYS A 376 13.84 18.43 -9.54
C LYS A 376 13.70 17.14 -8.74
N TYR A 377 12.62 16.44 -8.89
CA TYR A 377 12.30 15.20 -8.20
C TYR A 377 13.20 14.05 -8.67
N THR A 378 13.53 14.01 -9.96
CA THR A 378 14.53 13.08 -10.50
C THR A 378 15.88 13.20 -9.78
N TYR A 379 16.33 14.43 -9.51
CA TYR A 379 17.57 14.66 -8.79
C TYR A 379 17.57 14.07 -7.37
N PHE A 380 16.49 14.25 -6.62
CA PHE A 380 16.38 13.69 -5.27
C PHE A 380 16.26 12.16 -5.28
N ALA A 381 15.49 11.61 -6.22
CA ALA A 381 15.35 10.17 -6.38
C ALA A 381 16.69 9.50 -6.74
N ASP A 382 17.46 10.08 -7.65
CA ASP A 382 18.79 9.62 -8.02
C ASP A 382 19.75 9.57 -6.80
N GLN A 383 19.68 10.58 -5.92
CA GLN A 383 20.46 10.57 -4.68
C GLN A 383 20.04 9.44 -3.72
N VAL A 384 18.74 9.18 -3.58
CA VAL A 384 18.24 8.08 -2.75
C VAL A 384 18.68 6.74 -3.33
N LEU A 385 18.54 6.54 -4.64
CA LEU A 385 18.99 5.30 -5.30
C LEU A 385 20.48 5.07 -5.16
N THR A 386 21.30 6.11 -5.35
CA THR A 386 22.74 6.05 -5.13
C THR A 386 23.09 5.65 -3.69
N LYS A 387 22.41 6.24 -2.69
CA LYS A 387 22.59 5.86 -1.28
C LYS A 387 22.13 4.43 -1.01
N THR A 388 21.03 4.01 -1.63
CA THR A 388 20.49 2.65 -1.48
C THR A 388 21.47 1.63 -2.05
N ALA A 389 21.97 1.83 -3.26
CA ALA A 389 22.97 0.97 -3.88
C ALA A 389 24.20 0.85 -2.98
N LYS A 390 24.74 1.99 -2.53
CA LYS A 390 25.89 2.01 -1.62
C LYS A 390 25.64 1.29 -0.29
N ALA A 391 24.43 1.40 0.28
CA ALA A 391 24.07 0.70 1.51
C ALA A 391 23.98 -0.83 1.31
N ARG A 392 23.81 -1.27 0.07
CA ARG A 392 23.80 -2.67 -0.38
C ARG A 392 25.13 -3.10 -1.02
N GLU A 393 26.20 -2.35 -0.77
CA GLU A 393 27.55 -2.61 -1.26
C GLU A 393 27.66 -2.68 -2.79
N ASP A 394 26.70 -2.05 -3.51
CA ASP A 394 26.55 -2.02 -4.98
C ASP A 394 26.49 -3.42 -5.66
N GLU A 395 26.29 -4.49 -4.87
CA GLU A 395 26.42 -5.85 -5.39
C GLU A 395 25.11 -6.48 -5.86
N ASP A 396 23.96 -6.14 -5.25
CA ASP A 396 22.70 -6.86 -5.47
C ASP A 396 21.64 -6.07 -6.24
N LEU A 397 21.96 -4.89 -6.75
CA LEU A 397 21.06 -4.06 -7.55
C LEU A 397 21.49 -3.98 -9.02
N ALA A 398 20.52 -4.03 -9.92
CA ALA A 398 20.60 -3.59 -11.29
C ALA A 398 19.65 -2.40 -11.46
N ILE A 399 20.20 -1.20 -11.61
CA ILE A 399 19.43 0.05 -11.72
C ILE A 399 19.37 0.48 -13.19
N VAL A 400 18.22 0.89 -13.65
CA VAL A 400 17.98 1.45 -14.99
C VAL A 400 17.27 2.78 -14.85
N SER A 401 17.89 3.87 -15.27
CA SER A 401 17.29 5.20 -15.35
C SER A 401 16.63 5.36 -16.73
N ILE A 402 15.31 5.24 -16.76
CA ILE A 402 14.49 5.34 -17.96
C ILE A 402 14.06 6.79 -18.13
N HIS A 403 14.81 7.54 -18.92
CA HIS A 403 14.53 8.95 -19.17
C HIS A 403 13.38 9.14 -20.15
N GLY A 404 12.45 10.02 -19.81
CA GLY A 404 11.28 10.32 -20.63
C GLY A 404 10.79 11.76 -20.47
N GLU A 405 10.00 12.20 -21.42
CA GLU A 405 9.28 13.47 -21.34
C GLU A 405 8.22 13.42 -20.23
N ARG A 406 8.00 14.55 -19.59
CA ARG A 406 6.99 14.69 -18.55
C ARG A 406 6.07 15.85 -18.82
N GLN A 407 4.79 15.68 -18.57
CA GLN A 407 3.85 16.80 -18.50
C GLN A 407 3.79 17.35 -17.07
N GLN A 408 3.94 18.64 -16.93
CA GLN A 408 3.78 19.38 -15.69
C GLN A 408 2.58 20.30 -15.79
N VAL A 409 1.67 20.20 -14.83
CA VAL A 409 0.57 21.16 -14.68
C VAL A 409 1.07 22.31 -13.80
N ASN A 410 1.09 23.51 -14.32
CA ASN A 410 1.49 24.72 -13.60
C ASN A 410 0.34 25.21 -12.69
N GLU A 411 0.63 26.14 -11.77
CA GLU A 411 -0.34 26.72 -10.85
C GLU A 411 -1.52 27.41 -11.53
N ASP A 412 -1.32 27.91 -12.75
CA ASP A 412 -2.36 28.53 -13.59
C ASP A 412 -3.20 27.55 -14.40
N GLY A 413 -2.95 26.25 -14.25
CA GLY A 413 -3.64 25.17 -14.97
C GLY A 413 -3.09 24.90 -16.37
N SER A 414 -2.07 25.63 -16.83
CA SER A 414 -1.39 25.35 -18.09
C SER A 414 -0.55 24.08 -18.00
N VAL A 415 -0.45 23.33 -19.11
CA VAL A 415 0.35 22.11 -19.20
C VAL A 415 1.62 22.40 -19.98
N GLU A 416 2.77 22.17 -19.36
CA GLU A 416 4.08 22.26 -19.98
C GLU A 416 4.67 20.86 -20.18
N THR A 417 5.26 20.61 -21.36
CA THR A 417 6.02 19.37 -21.60
C THR A 417 7.48 19.60 -21.25
N LEU A 418 7.95 18.94 -20.22
CA LEU A 418 9.36 18.91 -19.85
C LEU A 418 10.08 17.90 -20.76
N SER A 419 10.98 18.40 -21.62
CA SER A 419 11.76 17.58 -22.52
C SER A 419 12.93 16.91 -21.81
N ASP A 420 13.33 15.75 -22.33
CA ASP A 420 14.50 15.01 -21.86
C ASP A 420 15.34 14.52 -23.06
N VAL A 421 16.62 14.89 -23.13
CA VAL A 421 17.48 14.55 -24.27
C VAL A 421 18.01 13.12 -24.24
N PHE A 422 17.81 12.39 -23.13
CA PHE A 422 18.21 10.99 -22.99
C PHE A 422 17.09 10.01 -23.28
N THR A 423 15.90 10.52 -23.64
CA THR A 423 14.76 9.71 -23.98
C THR A 423 15.05 8.81 -25.18
N VAL A 424 14.76 7.53 -25.04
CA VAL A 424 14.66 6.61 -26.17
C VAL A 424 13.19 6.36 -26.50
N PRO A 425 12.80 6.09 -27.77
CA PRO A 425 11.39 5.97 -28.15
C PRO A 425 10.61 4.95 -27.33
N GLU A 426 11.24 3.83 -27.01
CA GLU A 426 10.66 2.74 -26.21
C GLU A 426 10.44 3.15 -24.74
N ALA A 427 11.31 4.03 -24.21
CA ALA A 427 11.20 4.53 -22.83
C ALA A 427 9.93 5.38 -22.63
N ASN A 428 9.59 6.23 -23.57
CA ASN A 428 8.33 6.99 -23.54
C ASN A 428 7.12 6.05 -23.53
N LYS A 429 7.18 4.97 -24.30
CA LYS A 429 6.14 3.94 -24.30
C LYS A 429 5.99 3.31 -22.90
N LEU A 430 7.09 2.88 -22.29
CA LEU A 430 7.09 2.33 -20.94
C LEU A 430 6.58 3.32 -19.90
N ALA A 431 7.03 4.56 -19.94
CA ALA A 431 6.58 5.62 -19.03
C ALA A 431 5.08 5.89 -19.14
N ASN A 432 4.52 5.90 -20.34
CA ASN A 432 3.08 6.10 -20.57
C ASN A 432 2.23 4.95 -20.04
N TYR A 433 2.75 3.73 -20.04
CA TYR A 433 2.08 2.58 -19.45
C TYR A 433 2.07 2.60 -17.91
N SER A 434 2.97 3.36 -17.32
CA SER A 434 3.18 3.38 -15.87
C SER A 434 2.57 4.57 -15.16
N THR A 435 2.06 5.56 -15.88
CA THR A 435 1.44 6.74 -15.28
C THR A 435 0.05 6.40 -14.74
N PRO A 436 -0.22 6.64 -13.45
CA PRO A 436 -1.58 6.58 -12.93
C PRO A 436 -2.49 7.54 -13.69
N SER A 437 -3.75 7.16 -13.86
CA SER A 437 -4.76 7.97 -14.57
C SER A 437 -5.09 9.31 -13.91
N ASP A 438 -4.57 9.59 -12.72
CA ASP A 438 -4.76 10.83 -11.95
C ASP A 438 -3.69 11.89 -12.20
N GLY A 439 -2.76 11.66 -13.14
CA GLY A 439 -1.70 12.62 -13.49
C GLY A 439 -0.59 12.78 -12.45
N SER A 440 -0.63 12.04 -11.37
CA SER A 440 0.49 11.96 -10.42
C SER A 440 1.58 11.06 -11.02
N GLY A 441 2.48 11.63 -11.81
CA GLY A 441 3.50 10.88 -12.52
C GLY A 441 4.38 10.05 -11.59
N ALA A 442 4.28 8.74 -11.69
CA ALA A 442 5.17 7.82 -11.00
C ALA A 442 6.46 7.70 -11.78
N PHE A 443 7.55 8.04 -11.16
CA PHE A 443 8.87 8.02 -11.79
C PHE A 443 9.74 6.84 -11.40
N ASN A 444 9.30 6.06 -10.40
CA ASN A 444 10.04 4.91 -9.89
C ASN A 444 9.16 3.68 -9.86
N ARG A 445 9.67 2.58 -10.39
CA ARG A 445 8.98 1.30 -10.41
C ARG A 445 9.88 0.19 -9.91
N TYR A 446 9.25 -0.76 -9.20
CA TYR A 446 9.81 -2.07 -8.96
C TYR A 446 8.96 -3.13 -9.64
N PHE A 447 9.64 -4.07 -10.27
CA PHE A 447 9.02 -5.24 -10.88
C PHE A 447 9.06 -6.46 -9.95
N TYR A 448 9.12 -6.26 -8.66
CA TYR A 448 9.16 -7.37 -7.71
C TYR A 448 7.86 -7.60 -7.00
N ASP A 449 7.02 -6.61 -7.03
CA ASP A 449 5.71 -6.68 -6.45
C ASP A 449 4.69 -6.61 -7.57
N ASN A 450 3.56 -7.27 -7.40
CA ASN A 450 2.40 -7.12 -8.28
C ASN A 450 1.84 -5.70 -8.25
N ASP A 451 2.14 -4.98 -7.21
CA ASP A 451 1.93 -3.56 -7.15
C ASP A 451 3.12 -2.87 -7.79
N VAL A 452 2.83 -2.12 -8.83
CA VAL A 452 3.72 -1.06 -9.27
C VAL A 452 3.86 -0.13 -8.07
N ILE A 453 4.91 -0.32 -7.28
CA ILE A 453 5.17 0.52 -6.14
C ILE A 453 5.55 1.88 -6.67
N ASN A 454 4.62 2.79 -6.49
CA ASN A 454 4.76 4.15 -6.87
C ASN A 454 5.61 4.85 -5.80
N TYR A 455 6.95 4.80 -5.97
CA TYR A 455 7.88 5.51 -5.06
C TYR A 455 7.68 7.00 -5.04
N ASP A 456 7.02 7.52 -6.04
CA ASP A 456 6.66 8.93 -6.09
C ASP A 456 5.90 9.35 -4.83
N LYS A 457 5.06 8.50 -4.25
CA LYS A 457 4.38 8.82 -2.99
C LYS A 457 5.32 8.82 -1.79
N ALA A 458 6.21 7.84 -1.67
CA ALA A 458 7.19 7.82 -0.59
C ALA A 458 8.20 8.95 -0.73
N LEU A 459 8.64 9.26 -1.95
CA LEU A 459 9.49 10.39 -2.26
C LEU A 459 8.75 11.72 -2.15
N THR A 460 7.49 11.82 -2.57
CA THR A 460 6.70 13.07 -2.51
C THR A 460 6.37 13.46 -1.07
N VAL A 461 6.06 12.51 -0.20
CA VAL A 461 5.85 12.78 1.24
C VAL A 461 7.10 13.36 1.88
N ASN A 462 8.29 12.95 1.45
CA ASN A 462 9.57 13.40 2.00
C ASN A 462 10.26 14.50 1.18
N MET A 463 9.73 14.88 0.02
CA MET A 463 10.31 15.90 -0.84
C MET A 463 10.23 17.32 -0.29
N ALA A 464 9.30 17.61 0.59
CA ALA A 464 9.30 18.84 1.37
C ALA A 464 10.51 18.91 2.31
N ALA A 465 11.09 17.79 2.64
CA ALA A 465 12.24 17.65 3.50
C ALA A 465 13.50 17.40 2.66
N GLN A 466 14.02 18.44 2.08
CA GLN A 466 15.30 18.46 1.34
C GLN A 466 16.53 18.21 2.26
N LYS A 467 16.33 17.64 3.43
CA LYS A 467 17.39 17.40 4.40
C LYS A 467 17.98 16.01 4.20
N PRO A 468 19.31 15.84 4.30
CA PRO A 468 19.96 14.54 4.20
C PRO A 468 19.39 13.46 5.14
N SER A 469 18.91 13.85 6.33
CA SER A 469 18.28 12.95 7.31
C SER A 469 17.00 12.28 6.81
N ASP A 470 16.24 12.97 5.97
CA ASP A 470 14.96 12.45 5.50
C ASP A 470 15.17 11.48 4.33
N GLN A 471 16.23 11.70 3.54
CA GLN A 471 16.67 10.74 2.51
C GLN A 471 17.05 9.39 3.13
N ASP A 472 17.65 9.38 4.32
CA ASP A 472 18.07 8.14 4.98
C ASP A 472 16.86 7.31 5.43
N ASN A 473 15.75 7.94 5.81
CA ASN A 473 14.47 7.25 6.08
C ASN A 473 13.92 6.59 4.81
N VAL A 474 13.95 7.30 3.67
CA VAL A 474 13.49 6.76 2.38
C VAL A 474 14.38 5.61 1.92
N VAL A 475 15.70 5.70 2.11
CA VAL A 475 16.64 4.59 1.86
C VAL A 475 16.27 3.37 2.71
N GLY A 476 15.96 3.56 3.99
CA GLY A 476 15.50 2.50 4.89
C GLY A 476 14.24 1.82 4.39
N MET A 477 13.23 2.60 4.00
CA MET A 477 11.99 2.10 3.42
C MET A 477 12.25 1.32 2.14
N LEU A 478 13.05 1.87 1.23
CA LEU A 478 13.38 1.25 -0.05
C LEU A 478 14.10 -0.09 0.13
N ASN A 479 15.06 -0.16 1.04
CA ASN A 479 15.72 -1.42 1.40
C ASN A 479 14.76 -2.46 1.96
N THR A 480 13.81 -2.04 2.80
CA THR A 480 12.77 -2.93 3.33
C THR A 480 11.92 -3.50 2.20
N ILE A 481 11.45 -2.66 1.29
CA ILE A 481 10.61 -3.08 0.16
C ILE A 481 11.37 -4.05 -0.76
N ILE A 482 12.64 -3.77 -1.10
CA ILE A 482 13.46 -4.68 -1.92
C ILE A 482 13.58 -6.05 -1.25
N ASN A 483 13.86 -6.08 0.05
CA ASN A 483 14.04 -7.33 0.79
C ASN A 483 12.73 -8.12 0.92
N GLU A 484 11.62 -7.44 1.14
CA GLU A 484 10.29 -8.06 1.21
C GLU A 484 9.87 -8.61 -0.15
N SER A 485 10.02 -7.84 -1.22
CA SER A 485 9.73 -8.28 -2.59
C SER A 485 10.56 -9.51 -2.96
N ALA A 486 11.85 -9.50 -2.66
CA ALA A 486 12.73 -10.66 -2.91
C ALA A 486 12.32 -11.90 -2.10
N ALA A 487 11.75 -11.71 -0.91
CA ALA A 487 11.26 -12.81 -0.07
C ALA A 487 9.92 -13.39 -0.57
N TYR A 488 9.05 -12.54 -1.14
CA TYR A 488 7.74 -12.98 -1.63
C TYR A 488 7.76 -13.53 -3.06
N TYR A 489 8.78 -13.15 -3.85
CA TYR A 489 8.96 -13.57 -5.24
C TYR A 489 10.28 -14.33 -5.40
N PRO A 490 10.33 -15.62 -5.06
CA PRO A 490 11.51 -16.45 -5.25
C PRO A 490 11.87 -16.57 -6.74
N SER A 491 13.15 -16.73 -7.05
CA SER A 491 13.62 -16.88 -8.42
C SER A 491 13.51 -18.33 -8.90
N PHE A 492 12.84 -18.53 -10.03
CA PHE A 492 12.63 -19.83 -10.66
C PHE A 492 13.49 -20.04 -11.91
N SER A 493 14.26 -19.02 -12.27
CA SER A 493 15.27 -19.06 -13.32
C SER A 493 16.62 -18.52 -12.82
N THR A 494 17.69 -18.86 -13.52
CA THR A 494 18.95 -18.14 -13.46
C THR A 494 19.11 -17.27 -14.70
N VAL A 495 19.88 -16.20 -14.62
CA VAL A 495 20.23 -15.32 -15.74
C VAL A 495 21.74 -15.18 -15.78
N SER A 496 22.37 -15.57 -16.88
CA SER A 496 23.79 -15.39 -17.17
C SER A 496 23.97 -14.62 -18.47
N ILE A 497 24.94 -13.75 -18.54
CA ILE A 497 25.20 -12.86 -19.66
C ILE A 497 26.64 -13.10 -20.13
N ASP A 498 26.82 -13.36 -21.43
CA ASP A 498 28.12 -13.36 -22.10
C ASP A 498 28.11 -12.28 -23.17
N SER A 499 29.11 -11.42 -23.20
CA SER A 499 29.16 -10.35 -24.17
C SER A 499 30.53 -10.16 -24.78
N LYS A 500 30.56 -9.76 -26.04
CA LYS A 500 31.78 -9.48 -26.78
C LYS A 500 31.60 -8.22 -27.61
N LEU A 501 32.44 -7.25 -27.36
CA LEU A 501 32.53 -6.04 -28.19
C LEU A 501 33.65 -6.16 -29.21
N ASP A 502 33.34 -5.88 -30.47
CA ASP A 502 34.35 -5.62 -31.51
C ASP A 502 34.63 -4.11 -31.56
N ASP A 503 35.70 -3.69 -30.94
CA ASP A 503 36.08 -2.27 -30.86
C ASP A 503 36.35 -1.63 -32.23
N ALA A 504 36.64 -2.43 -33.28
CA ALA A 504 36.89 -1.91 -34.60
C ALA A 504 35.59 -1.54 -35.36
N THR A 505 34.52 -2.22 -35.06
CA THR A 505 33.22 -2.06 -35.74
C THR A 505 32.13 -1.51 -34.85
N GLY A 506 32.34 -1.41 -33.54
CA GLY A 506 31.30 -1.05 -32.56
C GLY A 506 30.20 -2.11 -32.39
N LYS A 507 30.42 -3.31 -32.96
CA LYS A 507 29.44 -4.41 -32.91
C LYS A 507 29.53 -5.15 -31.59
N LEU A 508 28.43 -5.15 -30.83
CA LEU A 508 28.27 -5.87 -29.57
C LEU A 508 27.44 -7.12 -29.79
N SER A 509 28.02 -8.29 -29.52
CA SER A 509 27.29 -9.57 -29.45
C SER A 509 26.95 -9.86 -27.99
N ILE A 510 25.71 -10.23 -27.73
CA ILE A 510 25.18 -10.51 -26.38
C ILE A 510 24.52 -11.89 -26.43
N LYS A 511 24.92 -12.77 -25.53
CA LYS A 511 24.28 -14.05 -25.30
C LYS A 511 23.71 -14.07 -23.89
N VAL A 512 22.41 -14.32 -23.76
CA VAL A 512 21.75 -14.48 -22.47
C VAL A 512 21.25 -15.90 -22.34
N MET A 513 21.59 -16.56 -21.26
CA MET A 513 21.20 -17.94 -21.03
C MET A 513 20.89 -18.19 -19.55
N GLY A 514 20.14 -19.27 -19.29
CA GLY A 514 19.82 -19.63 -17.91
C GLY A 514 19.20 -21.02 -17.77
N LYS A 515 19.08 -21.41 -16.52
CA LYS A 515 18.37 -22.63 -16.11
C LYS A 515 17.00 -22.28 -15.57
N LEU A 516 16.08 -23.22 -15.68
CA LEU A 516 14.71 -23.14 -15.17
C LEU A 516 14.50 -24.28 -14.19
N ILE A 517 13.74 -24.07 -13.14
CA ILE A 517 13.33 -25.17 -12.26
C ILE A 517 12.37 -26.11 -12.98
N ASN A 518 12.21 -27.32 -12.46
CA ASN A 518 11.19 -28.25 -12.94
C ASN A 518 9.80 -27.63 -12.76
N GLN A 519 8.92 -27.82 -13.75
CA GLN A 519 7.55 -27.27 -13.73
C GLN A 519 7.48 -25.73 -13.69
N TYR A 520 8.50 -25.07 -14.21
CA TYR A 520 8.62 -23.64 -14.33
C TYR A 520 7.33 -22.98 -14.87
N GLN A 521 6.69 -23.57 -15.92
CA GLN A 521 5.46 -23.03 -16.53
C GLN A 521 4.30 -22.96 -15.52
N LYS A 522 4.24 -23.83 -14.52
CA LYS A 522 3.20 -23.78 -13.48
C LYS A 522 3.38 -22.61 -12.52
N LEU A 523 4.59 -22.09 -12.41
CA LEU A 523 4.93 -20.99 -11.51
C LEU A 523 4.96 -19.65 -12.24
N ILE A 524 5.72 -19.53 -13.32
CA ILE A 524 5.82 -18.27 -14.08
C ILE A 524 4.76 -18.19 -15.18
N GLY A 525 4.30 -19.31 -15.72
CA GLY A 525 3.38 -19.39 -16.85
C GLY A 525 4.08 -19.35 -18.20
N ASP A 526 3.28 -19.44 -19.27
CA ASP A 526 3.78 -19.48 -20.65
C ASP A 526 4.15 -18.10 -21.20
N ASP A 527 3.79 -17.03 -20.49
CA ASP A 527 4.00 -15.63 -20.89
C ASP A 527 5.37 -15.07 -20.45
N ALA A 528 6.28 -15.92 -19.96
CA ALA A 528 7.59 -15.46 -19.50
C ALA A 528 8.38 -14.78 -20.62
N ARG A 529 9.04 -13.68 -20.30
CA ARG A 529 9.78 -12.83 -21.21
C ARG A 529 11.21 -12.64 -20.75
N LEU A 530 12.11 -12.54 -21.71
CA LEU A 530 13.47 -12.08 -21.51
C LEU A 530 13.58 -10.63 -22.00
N THR A 531 14.01 -9.74 -21.12
CA THR A 531 14.30 -8.34 -21.47
C THR A 531 15.79 -8.08 -21.35
N VAL A 532 16.35 -7.34 -22.29
CA VAL A 532 17.76 -6.95 -22.32
C VAL A 532 17.85 -5.45 -22.55
N TYR A 533 18.50 -4.75 -21.60
CA TYR A 533 18.78 -3.32 -21.64
C TYR A 533 20.27 -3.04 -21.79
N LEU A 534 20.59 -1.98 -22.51
CA LEU A 534 21.90 -1.33 -22.47
C LEU A 534 21.79 -0.02 -21.69
N THR A 535 22.63 0.14 -20.68
CA THR A 535 22.70 1.37 -19.88
C THR A 535 24.09 1.97 -19.96
N GLU A 536 24.22 3.27 -19.67
CA GLU A 536 25.50 3.98 -19.65
C GLU A 536 25.57 4.87 -18.41
N ASP A 537 26.73 4.84 -17.75
CA ASP A 537 27.06 5.68 -16.61
C ASP A 537 27.86 6.91 -17.04
N GLU A 538 27.89 7.93 -16.15
CA GLU A 538 28.63 9.19 -16.33
C GLU A 538 28.22 10.00 -17.56
N VAL A 539 26.98 9.87 -17.99
CA VAL A 539 26.42 10.64 -19.11
C VAL A 539 26.23 12.11 -18.69
N LYS A 540 26.87 13.02 -19.41
CA LYS A 540 26.81 14.44 -19.07
C LYS A 540 25.59 15.12 -19.70
N GLY A 541 24.83 15.85 -18.88
CA GLY A 541 23.66 16.59 -19.32
C GLY A 541 23.14 17.59 -18.30
N LYS A 542 22.06 18.26 -18.65
CA LYS A 542 21.38 19.17 -17.72
C LYS A 542 20.61 18.38 -16.67
N GLN A 543 20.49 18.90 -15.46
CA GLN A 543 19.59 18.39 -14.44
C GLN A 543 19.02 19.53 -13.59
N ASN A 544 17.71 19.59 -13.47
CA ASN A 544 17.06 20.47 -12.52
C ASN A 544 17.27 19.91 -11.10
N THR A 545 17.87 20.72 -10.23
CA THR A 545 18.17 20.36 -8.84
C THR A 545 17.34 21.14 -7.84
N GLY A 546 16.24 21.79 -8.28
CA GLY A 546 15.38 22.61 -7.44
C GLY A 546 15.83 24.07 -7.29
N GLY A 547 16.94 24.46 -7.93
CA GLY A 547 17.40 25.87 -7.99
C GLY A 547 16.81 26.59 -9.18
N SER A 548 17.11 27.92 -9.26
CA SER A 548 16.63 28.78 -10.37
C SER A 548 17.21 28.40 -11.73
N ILE A 549 18.32 27.68 -11.77
CA ILE A 549 19.03 27.27 -12.99
C ILE A 549 19.40 25.79 -12.87
N ALA A 550 19.04 25.02 -13.91
CA ALA A 550 19.46 23.63 -14.01
C ALA A 550 21.00 23.51 -14.08
N ARG A 551 21.58 22.50 -13.45
CA ARG A 551 23.01 22.21 -13.54
C ARG A 551 23.35 21.69 -14.94
N PRO A 552 24.22 22.34 -15.72
CA PRO A 552 24.40 22.02 -17.15
C PRO A 552 25.22 20.76 -17.41
N ASN A 553 26.10 20.36 -16.46
CA ASN A 553 27.04 19.26 -16.61
C ASN A 553 26.87 18.20 -15.49
N PHE A 554 25.62 17.91 -15.15
CA PHE A 554 25.31 16.86 -14.20
C PHE A 554 25.72 15.50 -14.78
N SER A 555 26.18 14.58 -13.92
CA SER A 555 26.55 13.23 -14.33
C SER A 555 25.39 12.30 -14.04
N HIS A 556 24.71 11.82 -15.07
CA HIS A 556 23.65 10.85 -14.97
C HIS A 556 24.25 9.44 -15.05
N ASN A 557 23.74 8.53 -14.20
CA ASN A 557 24.15 7.14 -14.17
C ASN A 557 22.98 6.23 -14.54
N HIS A 558 23.31 5.01 -14.95
CA HIS A 558 22.36 3.96 -15.30
C HIS A 558 21.38 4.36 -16.42
N VAL A 559 21.77 5.33 -17.27
CA VAL A 559 20.90 5.88 -18.32
C VAL A 559 20.59 4.81 -19.36
N LEU A 560 19.32 4.49 -19.54
CA LEU A 560 18.89 3.57 -20.59
C LEU A 560 19.26 4.13 -21.96
N ARG A 561 20.07 3.40 -22.71
CA ARG A 561 20.48 3.74 -24.08
C ARG A 561 19.68 2.98 -25.12
N LYS A 562 19.39 1.73 -24.85
CA LYS A 562 18.64 0.87 -25.77
C LYS A 562 17.93 -0.26 -25.05
N ILE A 563 16.74 -0.59 -25.51
CA ILE A 563 16.09 -1.85 -25.25
C ILE A 563 16.43 -2.77 -26.43
N VAL A 564 17.19 -3.81 -26.18
CA VAL A 564 17.69 -4.72 -27.23
C VAL A 564 16.58 -5.65 -27.73
N THR A 565 15.73 -6.07 -26.81
CA THR A 565 14.52 -6.88 -27.04
C THR A 565 13.33 -6.02 -27.45
N GLY A 566 12.16 -6.61 -27.63
CA GLY A 566 10.90 -5.84 -27.64
C GLY A 566 10.71 -5.04 -26.35
N THR A 567 9.90 -3.99 -26.38
CA THR A 567 9.68 -3.07 -25.24
C THR A 567 9.27 -3.78 -23.94
N LEU A 568 8.48 -4.85 -24.06
CA LEU A 568 8.06 -5.70 -22.94
C LEU A 568 8.82 -7.04 -22.89
N GLY A 569 10.00 -7.11 -23.50
CA GLY A 569 10.80 -8.32 -23.65
C GLY A 569 10.33 -9.22 -24.78
N ASP A 570 11.21 -10.17 -25.14
CA ASP A 570 10.91 -11.23 -26.10
C ASP A 570 10.39 -12.46 -25.39
N ALA A 571 9.55 -13.26 -26.06
CA ALA A 571 9.07 -14.51 -25.49
C ALA A 571 10.26 -15.42 -25.15
N LEU A 572 10.29 -15.93 -23.93
CA LEU A 572 11.35 -16.81 -23.45
C LEU A 572 11.32 -18.13 -24.21
N GLN A 573 12.33 -18.36 -25.05
CA GLN A 573 12.46 -19.59 -25.83
C GLN A 573 13.13 -20.66 -24.97
N THR A 574 12.35 -21.63 -24.50
CA THR A 574 12.84 -22.68 -23.61
C THR A 574 13.19 -23.96 -24.35
N ASN A 575 14.26 -24.63 -23.93
CA ASN A 575 14.66 -25.97 -24.33
C ASN A 575 14.82 -26.84 -23.07
N GLY A 576 13.77 -27.61 -22.75
CA GLY A 576 13.68 -28.33 -21.49
C GLY A 576 13.72 -27.35 -20.30
N ASN A 577 14.69 -27.53 -19.41
CA ASN A 577 14.90 -26.68 -18.22
C ASN A 577 15.98 -25.60 -18.43
N SER A 578 16.13 -25.10 -19.64
CA SER A 578 17.08 -24.04 -19.98
C SER A 578 16.54 -23.12 -21.08
N TYR A 579 17.20 -21.99 -21.25
CA TYR A 579 16.97 -21.06 -22.34
C TYR A 579 18.29 -20.41 -22.78
N GLU A 580 18.35 -19.99 -24.04
CA GLU A 580 19.49 -19.28 -24.64
C GLU A 580 18.96 -18.35 -25.73
N ASN A 581 19.40 -17.10 -25.72
CA ASN A 581 19.05 -16.08 -26.71
C ASN A 581 20.32 -15.30 -27.09
N ASP A 582 20.50 -15.09 -28.39
CA ASP A 582 21.61 -14.32 -28.96
C ASP A 582 21.11 -13.00 -29.55
N TYR A 583 21.83 -11.91 -29.30
CA TYR A 583 21.53 -10.57 -29.80
C TYR A 583 22.79 -9.94 -30.38
N GLU A 584 22.58 -9.09 -31.39
CA GLU A 584 23.64 -8.25 -31.95
C GLU A 584 23.17 -6.79 -31.98
N VAL A 585 24.03 -5.88 -31.53
CA VAL A 585 23.74 -4.45 -31.46
C VAL A 585 24.95 -3.68 -31.97
N GLU A 586 24.72 -2.69 -32.82
CA GLU A 586 25.70 -1.66 -33.12
C GLU A 586 25.59 -0.57 -32.05
N LEU A 587 26.71 -0.26 -31.37
CA LEU A 587 26.77 0.81 -30.42
C LEU A 587 26.90 2.14 -31.16
N ASP A 588 26.22 3.17 -30.66
CA ASP A 588 26.36 4.52 -31.17
C ASP A 588 27.76 5.07 -30.82
N ASP A 589 28.43 5.74 -31.77
CA ASP A 589 29.76 6.30 -31.61
C ASP A 589 29.86 7.33 -30.46
N ALA A 590 28.74 7.92 -30.07
CA ALA A 590 28.66 8.85 -28.94
C ALA A 590 28.65 8.16 -27.57
N TRP A 591 28.42 6.84 -27.52
CA TRP A 591 28.38 6.10 -26.27
C TRP A 591 29.76 5.64 -25.83
N LYS A 592 30.01 5.65 -24.55
CA LYS A 592 31.27 5.21 -23.96
C LYS A 592 31.17 3.77 -23.53
N SER A 593 31.54 2.83 -24.40
CA SER A 593 31.43 1.39 -24.14
C SER A 593 31.96 0.96 -22.77
N LYS A 594 33.06 1.55 -22.31
CA LYS A 594 33.66 1.28 -20.99
C LYS A 594 32.80 1.67 -19.77
N ASN A 595 31.79 2.52 -19.98
CA ASN A 595 30.85 2.95 -18.98
C ASN A 595 29.47 2.28 -19.17
N MET A 596 29.38 1.32 -20.09
CA MET A 596 28.13 0.67 -20.42
C MET A 596 27.97 -0.66 -19.73
N HIS A 597 26.71 -0.99 -19.42
CA HIS A 597 26.32 -2.25 -18.83
C HIS A 597 25.20 -2.90 -19.64
N ILE A 598 25.17 -4.21 -19.59
CA ILE A 598 24.08 -5.05 -20.10
C ILE A 598 23.31 -5.55 -18.90
N ILE A 599 22.00 -5.26 -18.86
CA ILE A 599 21.10 -5.78 -17.86
C ILE A 599 20.12 -6.72 -18.56
N ALA A 600 20.06 -7.95 -18.08
CA ALA A 600 19.09 -8.93 -18.58
C ALA A 600 18.25 -9.47 -17.43
N PHE A 601 16.95 -9.65 -17.69
CA PHE A 601 16.05 -10.19 -16.68
C PHE A 601 14.93 -11.02 -17.30
N VAL A 602 14.55 -12.07 -16.58
CA VAL A 602 13.35 -12.86 -16.85
C VAL A 602 12.21 -12.30 -16.04
N SER A 603 11.10 -12.05 -16.69
CA SER A 603 9.91 -11.50 -16.04
C SER A 603 8.63 -12.09 -16.61
N ARG A 604 7.54 -11.89 -15.87
CA ARG A 604 6.21 -11.99 -16.40
C ARG A 604 5.70 -10.57 -16.65
N PRO A 605 5.53 -10.14 -17.91
CA PRO A 605 5.22 -8.75 -18.22
C PRO A 605 3.75 -8.44 -18.04
N MET A 606 3.45 -7.16 -18.01
CA MET A 606 2.08 -6.65 -18.12
C MET A 606 1.44 -7.09 -19.44
N LYS A 607 0.14 -7.39 -19.40
CA LYS A 607 -0.65 -7.62 -20.59
C LYS A 607 -1.18 -6.30 -21.13
N GLU A 608 -1.03 -6.07 -22.43
CA GLU A 608 -1.71 -4.99 -23.10
C GLU A 608 -3.21 -5.28 -23.11
N THR A 609 -4.02 -4.34 -22.65
CA THR A 609 -5.48 -4.36 -22.77
C THR A 609 -5.95 -3.09 -23.42
N GLU A 610 -7.03 -3.16 -24.19
CA GLU A 610 -7.69 -1.95 -24.67
C GLU A 610 -8.78 -1.53 -23.69
N LYS A 611 -8.66 -0.29 -23.21
CA LYS A 611 -9.69 0.38 -22.41
C LYS A 611 -9.98 1.74 -23.02
N ASP A 612 -11.24 1.98 -23.38
CA ASP A 612 -11.73 3.24 -23.96
C ASP A 612 -10.97 3.66 -25.24
N GLY A 613 -10.63 2.69 -26.10
CA GLY A 613 -9.89 2.92 -27.35
C GLY A 613 -8.43 3.35 -27.14
N LYS A 614 -7.88 3.16 -25.95
CA LYS A 614 -6.47 3.37 -25.61
C LYS A 614 -5.86 2.06 -25.11
N THR A 615 -4.68 1.74 -25.59
CA THR A 615 -3.90 0.64 -25.06
C THR A 615 -3.48 0.98 -23.63
N ALA A 616 -3.96 0.19 -22.69
CA ALA A 616 -3.56 0.27 -21.28
C ALA A 616 -2.93 -1.04 -20.85
N LEU A 617 -1.98 -1.00 -19.92
CA LEU A 617 -1.51 -2.21 -19.29
C LEU A 617 -2.46 -2.60 -18.16
N ALA A 618 -3.14 -3.74 -18.31
CA ALA A 618 -3.87 -4.32 -17.21
C ALA A 618 -2.88 -5.07 -16.31
N SER A 619 -2.77 -4.65 -15.10
CA SER A 619 -2.25 -5.49 -14.04
C SER A 619 -3.40 -6.29 -13.44
N ALA A 620 -3.51 -7.57 -13.76
CA ALA A 620 -4.00 -8.48 -12.75
C ALA A 620 -2.89 -8.50 -11.70
N MET A 621 -3.13 -7.96 -10.53
CA MET A 621 -2.11 -7.67 -9.52
C MET A 621 -1.21 -8.86 -9.13
N ASN A 622 -1.57 -10.08 -9.45
CA ASN A 622 -0.82 -11.28 -9.15
C ASN A 622 0.00 -11.83 -10.33
N ASP A 623 0.15 -11.07 -11.42
CA ASP A 623 0.74 -11.59 -12.65
C ASP A 623 2.03 -10.91 -13.08
N LEU A 624 2.47 -9.86 -12.37
CA LEU A 624 3.64 -9.09 -12.75
C LEU A 624 4.77 -9.26 -11.75
N TRP A 625 5.87 -9.85 -12.17
CA TRP A 625 7.11 -9.82 -11.38
C TRP A 625 8.33 -10.05 -12.23
N VAL A 626 9.48 -9.66 -11.71
CA VAL A 626 10.79 -10.04 -12.22
C VAL A 626 11.24 -11.29 -11.49
N ASP A 627 11.48 -12.36 -12.24
CA ASP A 627 11.90 -13.64 -11.67
C ASP A 627 13.36 -13.60 -11.22
N ASN A 628 14.26 -13.19 -12.12
CA ASN A 628 15.68 -12.97 -11.79
C ASN A 628 16.30 -11.95 -12.75
N THR A 629 17.29 -11.25 -12.28
CA THR A 629 18.02 -10.21 -13.04
C THR A 629 19.52 -10.43 -12.90
N ASN A 630 20.26 -10.09 -13.94
CA ASN A 630 21.72 -10.00 -13.90
C ASN A 630 22.23 -8.79 -14.68
N MET A 631 23.46 -8.37 -14.37
CA MET A 631 24.11 -7.22 -14.97
C MET A 631 25.61 -7.48 -15.11
N VAL A 632 26.17 -7.19 -16.29
CA VAL A 632 27.61 -7.22 -16.56
C VAL A 632 28.03 -5.94 -17.29
N ALA A 633 29.32 -5.56 -17.22
CA ALA A 633 29.86 -4.52 -18.07
C ALA A 633 29.91 -4.99 -19.55
N VAL A 634 29.81 -4.05 -20.49
CA VAL A 634 29.92 -4.36 -21.92
C VAL A 634 31.31 -4.94 -22.22
N GLY A 635 31.34 -6.10 -22.86
CA GLY A 635 32.55 -6.86 -23.15
C GLY A 635 32.95 -7.87 -22.09
N ASP A 636 32.23 -7.90 -20.96
CA ASP A 636 32.45 -8.86 -19.89
C ASP A 636 31.48 -10.05 -20.00
N SER A 637 31.80 -11.10 -19.24
CA SER A 637 31.00 -12.31 -19.12
C SER A 637 30.99 -12.75 -17.66
N ASP A 638 29.80 -13.03 -17.13
CA ASP A 638 29.64 -13.75 -15.86
C ASP A 638 29.62 -15.28 -16.07
N PHE A 639 29.82 -15.66 -17.32
CA PHE A 639 29.80 -17.05 -17.73
C PHE A 639 31.16 -17.71 -17.41
N THR A 640 31.21 -18.47 -16.35
CA THR A 640 32.43 -19.21 -15.94
C THR A 640 32.65 -20.45 -16.85
N GLY A 641 32.77 -20.25 -18.16
CA GLY A 641 33.40 -21.17 -19.09
C GLY A 641 32.84 -22.60 -19.22
N ILE A 642 31.59 -22.87 -18.82
CA ILE A 642 30.98 -24.18 -19.05
C ILE A 642 29.97 -24.03 -20.19
N SER A 643 30.45 -24.10 -21.41
CA SER A 643 29.68 -23.96 -22.65
C SER A 643 28.81 -25.15 -23.01
N ASN A 644 28.46 -26.01 -22.10
CA ASN A 644 27.48 -27.07 -22.34
C ASN A 644 26.57 -27.24 -21.15
N ILE A 645 25.28 -27.09 -21.37
CA ILE A 645 24.25 -27.47 -20.40
C ILE A 645 24.38 -28.97 -20.15
N ILE A 646 25.02 -29.30 -19.04
CA ILE A 646 25.17 -30.70 -18.65
C ILE A 646 23.82 -31.14 -18.10
N ASN A 647 23.17 -32.04 -18.77
CA ASN A 647 22.08 -32.79 -18.17
C ASN A 647 22.67 -33.67 -17.03
N TRP A 648 22.65 -33.15 -15.81
CA TRP A 648 23.26 -33.82 -14.65
C TRP A 648 22.67 -35.21 -14.38
N ASN A 649 21.53 -35.55 -14.94
CA ASN A 649 20.93 -36.88 -14.78
C ASN A 649 21.68 -37.97 -15.57
N ASP A 650 22.44 -37.57 -16.60
CA ASP A 650 23.13 -38.51 -17.48
C ASP A 650 24.66 -38.45 -17.39
N VAL A 651 25.21 -37.51 -16.62
CA VAL A 651 26.68 -37.30 -16.54
C VAL A 651 27.21 -37.74 -15.17
N LYS A 652 28.19 -38.68 -15.23
CA LYS A 652 28.83 -39.20 -14.01
C LYS A 652 30.26 -38.66 -13.88
N GLU A 653 30.72 -38.45 -12.66
CA GLU A 653 32.10 -38.21 -12.34
C GLU A 653 32.93 -39.46 -12.71
N VAL A 654 33.94 -39.30 -13.56
CA VAL A 654 34.85 -40.38 -13.99
C VAL A 654 36.25 -40.21 -13.39
N GLY A 655 36.54 -39.07 -12.83
CA GLY A 655 37.82 -38.81 -12.13
C GLY A 655 37.85 -37.43 -11.44
N ARG A 656 38.62 -37.34 -10.40
CA ARG A 656 38.82 -36.10 -9.63
C ARG A 656 40.33 -35.88 -9.46
N TYR A 657 40.74 -34.63 -9.54
CA TYR A 657 42.14 -34.23 -9.49
C TYR A 657 42.32 -32.97 -8.66
N THR A 658 43.49 -32.78 -8.09
CA THR A 658 43.96 -31.51 -7.53
C THR A 658 44.25 -30.51 -8.66
N ILE A 659 44.47 -29.24 -8.31
CA ILE A 659 44.78 -28.20 -9.30
C ILE A 659 46.12 -28.43 -10.03
N ASP A 660 47.03 -29.17 -9.41
CA ASP A 660 48.32 -29.61 -9.94
C ASP A 660 48.26 -30.98 -10.64
N GLY A 661 47.08 -31.54 -10.85
CA GLY A 661 46.86 -32.72 -11.68
C GLY A 661 46.94 -34.06 -10.95
N GLN A 662 47.15 -34.11 -9.65
CA GLN A 662 47.17 -35.37 -8.89
C GLN A 662 45.75 -35.94 -8.76
N LYS A 663 45.59 -37.24 -9.02
CA LYS A 663 44.31 -37.89 -8.92
C LYS A 663 43.85 -38.04 -7.47
N LEU A 664 42.61 -37.66 -7.21
CA LEU A 664 41.97 -37.79 -5.90
C LEU A 664 40.96 -38.94 -5.92
N ASN A 665 40.96 -39.72 -4.84
CA ASN A 665 40.01 -40.85 -4.64
C ASN A 665 38.71 -40.41 -3.96
N ALA A 666 38.67 -39.19 -3.40
CA ALA A 666 37.54 -38.58 -2.76
C ALA A 666 37.63 -37.05 -2.81
N PRO A 667 36.51 -36.30 -2.61
CA PRO A 667 36.56 -34.85 -2.49
C PRO A 667 37.51 -34.42 -1.35
N THR A 668 38.42 -33.51 -1.66
CA THR A 668 39.35 -32.90 -0.67
C THR A 668 39.12 -31.39 -0.56
N LYS A 669 39.31 -30.85 0.63
CA LYS A 669 39.11 -29.42 0.88
C LYS A 669 39.91 -28.56 -0.07
N GLY A 670 39.28 -27.55 -0.66
CA GLY A 670 39.90 -26.68 -1.65
C GLY A 670 39.36 -26.93 -3.06
N ILE A 671 40.14 -26.55 -4.07
CA ILE A 671 39.78 -26.67 -5.47
C ILE A 671 40.06 -28.09 -5.97
N ASN A 672 39.01 -28.74 -6.49
CA ASN A 672 39.09 -30.03 -7.17
C ASN A 672 38.71 -29.88 -8.64
N LEU A 673 39.44 -30.47 -9.54
CA LEU A 673 39.11 -30.62 -10.95
C LEU A 673 38.42 -31.97 -11.16
N VAL A 674 37.15 -31.93 -11.53
CA VAL A 674 36.30 -33.14 -11.71
C VAL A 674 36.13 -33.40 -13.18
N LYS A 675 36.62 -34.56 -13.66
CA LYS A 675 36.42 -35.04 -15.03
C LYS A 675 35.11 -35.81 -15.10
N LEU A 676 34.29 -35.48 -16.09
CA LEU A 676 32.94 -36.01 -16.29
C LEU A 676 32.90 -37.03 -17.44
N SER A 677 31.89 -37.89 -17.43
CA SER A 677 31.70 -38.94 -18.46
C SER A 677 31.48 -38.43 -19.90
N ASN A 678 31.08 -37.16 -20.02
CA ASN A 678 30.96 -36.45 -21.31
C ASN A 678 32.29 -35.84 -21.82
N GLY A 679 33.39 -36.08 -21.12
CA GLY A 679 34.73 -35.59 -21.47
C GLY A 679 35.10 -34.24 -20.91
N GLN A 680 34.18 -33.54 -20.28
CA GLN A 680 34.41 -32.21 -19.65
C GLN A 680 35.15 -32.32 -18.32
N THR A 681 35.83 -31.23 -17.96
CA THR A 681 36.46 -31.09 -16.64
C THR A 681 35.91 -29.82 -15.97
N ILE A 682 35.31 -29.98 -14.80
CA ILE A 682 34.75 -28.86 -14.03
C ILE A 682 35.59 -28.59 -12.77
N LYS A 683 35.55 -27.35 -12.31
CA LYS A 683 36.21 -26.92 -11.06
C LYS A 683 35.17 -26.93 -9.95
N VAL A 684 35.44 -27.70 -8.89
CA VAL A 684 34.57 -27.83 -7.72
C VAL A 684 35.32 -27.33 -6.49
N ILE A 685 34.73 -26.40 -5.75
CA ILE A 685 35.26 -25.95 -4.48
C ILE A 685 34.64 -26.83 -3.37
N VAL A 686 35.48 -27.57 -2.68
CA VAL A 686 35.06 -28.39 -1.51
C VAL A 686 35.41 -27.57 -0.23
N LYS A 687 34.39 -27.25 0.52
CA LYS A 687 34.53 -26.44 1.77
C LYS A 687 35.02 -27.26 2.94
#